data_19877493365e882d9c507fe2561f0422
#
_entry.id   19877493365e882d9c507fe2561f0422
#
_cell.length_a   1.000
_cell.length_b   1.000
_cell.length_c   1.000
_cell.angle_alpha   90.00
_cell.angle_beta   90.00
_cell.angle_gamma   90.00
#
_symmetry.space_group_name_H-M   'P 1'
#
loop_
_entity.id
_entity.type
_entity.pdbx_description
1 polymer ?
#
loop_
_entity_poly.entity_id
_entity_poly.type
_entity_poly.pdbx_seq_one_letter_code
_entity_poly.pdbx_strand_id
1 'polypeptide(L)'
;MKKLVNLFSLLLLMTGLVGFAQDTVSGVVSDADGMPLPGATVVVQGTSIGVTTDFDGNYSISASEGDVLVFSYVGYVNQSVTVGSSSTIDVSLESSTALEEVIVTGIGTQERQRSVASTVTVGEEILENLTFVSPDQALNGRVAGLRINTISGSPGTASSIRIRGEGSISGNNSPLFVIDGVPISNGSFGYGATPNIGILAMINTNDIESITVLKDAASTSVYGNRGSNGVIVITTKKGSAGKVTYNVSSQYGWQNYATEGRQPLTGAQRLDLASEAMVNDLGFSKDGALNWMLTNRFDYRDWDSRGRVDTNWADLVTNPDAPLQAYDISATGGDAEQNFRISLGYKSQEAINIGADYESVSGSFSYTRKFKGVTLETSNRVTNGLQNGQLEGSSYFGNVVTTKYFMPVTYAAYNADGSYLVPHPAGMHHTVYLTEANIYKNDNTRVLSNSSVSLDLPVEGLKFKTVFAIDYNQAIGHNYRNPIEGDGVSAGGQSWQTSQRRFTWSTINRLEYNTTLGDNEHFISAVLGQSFQKNKNDYLYGYGEAPASDGLYYVASFPANQEATGSFSDWKVLSYVGVANYSYKDKYIFNFTWRNDGSSRFASGYRFGNFFSYGAAWNISNENFLADNSVVNNLKLRASWGEAGDQNIGLNQYQSLFGYSGNYDNQGAVFPTSFGNAIISWEKSEKLDVALDFALFNDRVTGSVGYYQRDTKDLLQSVPLSLTTGHSSQTQNVGDVRNSGIEVELDATVVKAGDFEFDIYGNVSTNENEVLKLAQDADGNDINLDGFYTATRVGKSIYEFYLRQFGGVNPDNGNPYYIVGGDGVDAPISSDETTSWSAAQQTFLGPRIPTTVGAIGTRFKYKGLSVDANFTYVGGHKIYEQWAGYYLHSGLLSTMYYNGMSDLMNRWQQPGDITDVPRMRWTTSRTTAGSYHTDRFLYDGDFVRLRDLTVNYNFPSSLIDEIGLDRLSVYVKGTNVWTWTKDDLPIEPEVSISSGQWNLWNPVPKTWALGLNLTF
;
A
#
# COMPACT_ATOMS: atom_id res chain seq x y z
N MET A 1 14.13 15.74 46.35
CA MET A 1 12.74 15.81 45.95
C MET A 1 11.83 16.76 46.77
N LYS A 2 11.90 16.86 48.10
CA LYS A 2 11.06 17.78 48.91
C LYS A 2 11.34 19.28 48.69
N LYS A 3 12.51 19.70 48.20
CA LYS A 3 12.85 21.12 47.94
C LYS A 3 12.43 21.61 46.57
N LEU A 4 12.16 20.74 45.62
CA LEU A 4 11.64 21.08 44.25
C LEU A 4 10.12 21.30 44.25
N VAL A 5 9.39 20.58 45.09
CA VAL A 5 7.92 20.70 45.22
C VAL A 5 7.53 22.02 45.85
N ASN A 6 8.32 22.53 46.83
CA ASN A 6 8.05 23.80 47.48
C ASN A 6 8.38 25.02 46.59
N LEU A 7 9.25 24.90 45.61
CA LEU A 7 9.56 25.95 44.63
C LEU A 7 8.45 26.10 43.58
N PHE A 8 7.81 25.01 43.22
CA PHE A 8 6.69 24.97 42.27
C PHE A 8 5.39 25.53 42.92
N SER A 9 5.18 25.32 44.20
CA SER A 9 4.02 25.85 44.92
C SER A 9 4.10 27.36 45.18
N LEU A 10 5.31 27.93 45.20
CA LEU A 10 5.50 29.38 45.40
C LEU A 10 5.36 30.19 44.10
N LEU A 11 5.58 29.55 42.93
CA LEU A 11 5.39 30.17 41.62
C LEU A 11 3.91 30.25 41.20
N LEU A 12 3.03 29.45 41.79
CA LEU A 12 1.60 29.41 41.49
C LEU A 12 0.77 30.44 42.26
N LEU A 13 1.38 31.15 43.23
CA LEU A 13 0.67 32.08 44.13
C LEU A 13 0.87 33.58 43.78
N MET A 14 1.62 33.89 42.71
CA MET A 14 1.93 35.28 42.37
C MET A 14 1.26 35.78 41.05
N THR A 15 0.24 35.13 40.53
CA THR A 15 -0.54 35.64 39.41
C THR A 15 -2.00 35.85 39.83
N GLY A 16 -2.19 36.81 40.73
CA GLY A 16 -3.51 37.27 41.09
C GLY A 16 -3.69 38.77 40.77
N LEU A 17 -4.72 39.03 39.95
CA LEU A 17 -5.48 40.28 39.85
C LEU A 17 -4.86 41.47 39.08
N VAL A 18 -5.18 41.54 37.81
CA VAL A 18 -5.71 42.80 37.22
C VAL A 18 -6.87 42.41 36.28
N GLY A 19 -8.10 42.55 36.73
CA GLY A 19 -9.29 42.41 35.91
C GLY A 19 -9.51 43.74 35.15
N PHE A 20 -9.33 43.75 33.85
CA PHE A 20 -9.94 44.69 32.94
C PHE A 20 -11.28 44.11 32.51
N ALA A 21 -12.36 44.84 32.68
CA ALA A 21 -13.64 44.53 32.09
C ALA A 21 -13.47 44.64 30.56
N GLN A 22 -13.38 43.52 29.87
CA GLN A 22 -13.51 43.44 28.40
C GLN A 22 -14.98 43.20 28.08
N ASP A 23 -15.49 43.89 27.06
CA ASP A 23 -16.82 43.65 26.54
C ASP A 23 -16.84 42.30 25.86
N THR A 24 -17.87 41.51 26.11
CA THR A 24 -18.02 40.16 25.53
C THR A 24 -18.94 40.24 24.34
N VAL A 25 -18.46 39.86 23.16
CA VAL A 25 -19.25 39.70 21.93
C VAL A 25 -19.63 38.23 21.79
N SER A 26 -20.90 37.98 21.53
CA SER A 26 -21.42 36.61 21.31
C SER A 26 -22.23 36.54 20.04
N GLY A 27 -22.53 35.33 19.56
CA GLY A 27 -23.37 35.12 18.37
C GLY A 27 -23.30 33.65 17.92
N VAL A 28 -23.96 33.38 16.80
CA VAL A 28 -24.03 32.06 16.16
C VAL A 28 -23.25 32.07 14.86
N VAL A 29 -22.43 31.06 14.63
CA VAL A 29 -21.83 30.79 13.31
C VAL A 29 -22.60 29.63 12.66
N SER A 30 -23.18 29.89 11.49
CA SER A 30 -23.94 28.92 10.71
C SER A 30 -23.41 28.83 9.30
N ASP A 31 -23.85 27.85 8.54
CA ASP A 31 -23.67 27.78 7.08
C ASP A 31 -24.73 28.65 6.35
N ALA A 32 -24.64 28.67 5.01
CA ALA A 32 -25.56 29.39 4.16
C ALA A 32 -27.02 28.86 4.23
N ASP A 33 -27.22 27.62 4.65
CA ASP A 33 -28.52 26.96 4.85
C ASP A 33 -29.05 27.16 6.28
N GLY A 34 -28.30 27.88 7.15
CA GLY A 34 -28.64 28.18 8.53
C GLY A 34 -28.32 27.09 9.53
N MET A 35 -27.55 26.07 9.13
CA MET A 35 -27.10 25.02 10.05
C MET A 35 -25.92 25.53 10.89
N PRO A 36 -25.94 25.35 12.22
CA PRO A 36 -24.84 25.75 13.07
C PRO A 36 -23.56 25.04 12.72
N LEU A 37 -22.43 25.76 12.77
CA LEU A 37 -21.09 25.21 12.50
C LEU A 37 -20.31 25.01 13.82
N PRO A 38 -20.35 23.83 14.42
CA PRO A 38 -19.62 23.54 15.66
C PRO A 38 -18.11 23.45 15.39
N GLY A 39 -17.31 24.06 16.27
CA GLY A 39 -15.86 24.08 16.13
C GLY A 39 -15.32 25.14 15.16
N ALA A 40 -16.17 26.03 14.63
CA ALA A 40 -15.72 27.17 13.85
C ALA A 40 -14.85 28.08 14.75
N THR A 41 -13.72 28.53 14.22
CA THR A 41 -12.77 29.38 14.95
C THR A 41 -13.10 30.84 14.76
N VAL A 42 -13.20 31.59 15.86
CA VAL A 42 -13.43 33.05 15.87
C VAL A 42 -12.22 33.70 16.53
N VAL A 43 -11.51 34.56 15.80
CA VAL A 43 -10.27 35.23 16.28
C VAL A 43 -10.37 36.72 16.10
N VAL A 44 -9.90 37.49 17.07
CA VAL A 44 -9.72 38.92 16.91
C VAL A 44 -8.47 39.19 16.09
N GLN A 45 -8.63 39.80 14.92
CA GLN A 45 -7.56 40.00 13.94
C GLN A 45 -6.37 40.78 14.55
N GLY A 46 -5.16 40.23 14.36
CA GLY A 46 -3.93 40.83 14.89
C GLY A 46 -3.69 40.60 16.35
N THR A 47 -4.50 39.76 17.03
CA THR A 47 -4.32 39.39 18.45
C THR A 47 -4.24 37.87 18.62
N SER A 48 -3.97 37.42 19.85
CA SER A 48 -4.04 35.99 20.20
C SER A 48 -5.38 35.59 20.84
N ILE A 49 -6.38 36.47 20.83
CA ILE A 49 -7.71 36.22 21.41
C ILE A 49 -8.53 35.43 20.39
N GLY A 50 -8.88 34.20 20.70
CA GLY A 50 -9.70 33.34 19.84
C GLY A 50 -10.51 32.34 20.64
N VAL A 51 -11.67 31.94 20.11
CA VAL A 51 -12.56 30.92 20.67
C VAL A 51 -13.04 30.03 19.53
N THR A 52 -13.54 28.84 19.88
CA THR A 52 -14.28 27.98 18.93
C THR A 52 -15.76 27.98 19.28
N THR A 53 -16.62 27.82 18.27
CA THR A 53 -18.05 27.67 18.47
C THR A 53 -18.38 26.36 19.16
N ASP A 54 -19.44 26.38 19.95
CA ASP A 54 -20.05 25.19 20.53
C ASP A 54 -20.88 24.42 19.45
N PHE A 55 -21.61 23.39 19.87
CA PHE A 55 -22.38 22.53 18.94
C PHE A 55 -23.56 23.23 18.27
N ASP A 56 -24.11 24.26 18.91
CA ASP A 56 -25.17 25.07 18.34
C ASP A 56 -24.61 26.28 17.56
N GLY A 57 -23.30 26.24 17.27
CA GLY A 57 -22.59 27.30 16.57
C GLY A 57 -22.37 28.56 17.40
N ASN A 58 -22.70 28.57 18.71
CA ASN A 58 -22.56 29.76 19.54
C ASN A 58 -21.10 30.00 19.87
N TYR A 59 -20.72 31.26 19.90
CA TYR A 59 -19.41 31.68 20.40
C TYR A 59 -19.56 32.86 21.38
N SER A 60 -18.56 33.02 22.22
CA SER A 60 -18.45 34.17 23.11
C SER A 60 -16.97 34.55 23.23
N ILE A 61 -16.62 35.76 22.75
CA ILE A 61 -15.25 36.25 22.64
C ILE A 61 -15.10 37.62 23.27
N SER A 62 -13.97 37.91 23.92
CA SER A 62 -13.64 39.23 24.41
C SER A 62 -13.09 40.08 23.28
N ALA A 63 -13.89 41.09 22.86
CA ALA A 63 -13.50 42.00 21.80
C ALA A 63 -14.10 43.40 22.06
N SER A 64 -13.42 44.43 21.59
CA SER A 64 -13.83 45.85 21.74
C SER A 64 -14.44 46.38 20.45
N GLU A 65 -15.24 47.43 20.54
CA GLU A 65 -15.77 48.12 19.36
C GLU A 65 -14.61 48.62 18.46
N GLY A 66 -14.67 48.28 17.17
CA GLY A 66 -13.62 48.55 16.19
C GLY A 66 -12.68 47.36 15.93
N ASP A 67 -12.68 46.30 16.78
CA ASP A 67 -11.94 45.09 16.50
C ASP A 67 -12.55 44.33 15.30
N VAL A 68 -11.74 43.58 14.57
CA VAL A 68 -12.21 42.75 13.46
C VAL A 68 -12.18 41.28 13.91
N LEU A 69 -13.35 40.65 13.92
CA LEU A 69 -13.46 39.21 14.17
C LEU A 69 -13.32 38.45 12.84
N VAL A 70 -12.42 37.47 12.81
CA VAL A 70 -12.23 36.55 11.67
C VAL A 70 -12.83 35.21 12.04
N PHE A 71 -13.83 34.82 11.26
CA PHE A 71 -14.52 33.52 11.38
C PHE A 71 -13.95 32.56 10.36
N SER A 72 -13.55 31.38 10.79
CA SER A 72 -13.00 30.36 9.91
C SER A 72 -13.48 28.98 10.33
N TYR A 73 -13.80 28.14 9.34
CA TYR A 73 -14.17 26.74 9.53
C TYR A 73 -13.66 25.91 8.36
N VAL A 74 -13.28 24.68 8.61
CA VAL A 74 -12.75 23.77 7.57
C VAL A 74 -13.83 23.53 6.52
N GLY A 75 -13.53 23.82 5.26
CA GLY A 75 -14.48 23.69 4.15
C GLY A 75 -15.37 24.93 3.94
N TYR A 76 -15.10 26.07 4.59
CA TYR A 76 -15.86 27.32 4.45
C TYR A 76 -14.94 28.51 4.20
N VAL A 77 -15.50 29.54 3.54
CA VAL A 77 -14.79 30.80 3.27
C VAL A 77 -14.62 31.58 4.57
N ASN A 78 -13.42 32.05 4.84
CA ASN A 78 -13.18 32.90 6.01
C ASN A 78 -13.91 34.23 5.86
N GLN A 79 -14.68 34.62 6.88
CA GLN A 79 -15.40 35.92 6.90
C GLN A 79 -14.83 36.79 7.99
N SER A 80 -14.67 38.09 7.68
CA SER A 80 -14.22 39.10 8.65
C SER A 80 -15.35 40.09 8.92
N VAL A 81 -15.65 40.34 10.21
CA VAL A 81 -16.71 41.24 10.64
C VAL A 81 -16.16 42.22 11.68
N THR A 82 -16.34 43.51 11.47
CA THR A 82 -15.93 44.54 12.44
C THR A 82 -16.95 44.62 13.57
N VAL A 83 -16.49 44.57 14.80
CA VAL A 83 -17.32 44.72 16.01
C VAL A 83 -17.83 46.17 16.07
N GLY A 84 -19.15 46.29 15.98
CA GLY A 84 -19.84 47.55 16.17
C GLY A 84 -20.34 47.72 17.60
N SER A 85 -21.39 48.50 17.78
CA SER A 85 -22.04 48.76 19.10
C SER A 85 -22.92 47.57 19.56
N SER A 86 -23.10 46.53 18.75
CA SER A 86 -23.87 45.33 19.10
C SER A 86 -22.96 44.31 19.77
N SER A 87 -23.38 43.75 20.88
CA SER A 87 -22.71 42.64 21.57
C SER A 87 -23.09 41.28 21.00
N THR A 88 -23.96 41.20 19.99
CA THR A 88 -24.35 39.97 19.32
C THR A 88 -24.09 40.11 17.82
N ILE A 89 -23.29 39.18 17.26
CA ILE A 89 -22.91 39.12 15.85
C ILE A 89 -23.08 37.70 15.37
N ASP A 90 -24.16 37.44 14.59
CA ASP A 90 -24.38 36.17 13.93
C ASP A 90 -23.71 36.20 12.55
N VAL A 91 -23.07 35.09 12.17
CA VAL A 91 -22.30 34.98 10.92
C VAL A 91 -22.69 33.72 10.19
N SER A 92 -23.05 33.87 8.92
CA SER A 92 -23.25 32.76 8.01
C SER A 92 -22.00 32.59 7.12
N LEU A 93 -21.31 31.48 7.24
CA LEU A 93 -20.16 31.14 6.38
C LEU A 93 -20.64 30.47 5.10
N GLU A 94 -20.11 30.91 3.98
CA GLU A 94 -20.34 30.23 2.71
C GLU A 94 -19.41 29.03 2.60
N SER A 95 -19.92 27.90 2.09
CA SER A 95 -19.09 26.69 1.81
C SER A 95 -17.97 27.09 0.86
N SER A 96 -16.73 26.76 1.22
CA SER A 96 -15.62 26.98 0.32
C SER A 96 -15.79 26.07 -0.91
N THR A 97 -15.58 26.65 -2.09
CA THR A 97 -15.51 25.84 -3.30
C THR A 97 -14.32 24.90 -3.21
N ALA A 98 -14.38 23.75 -3.89
CA ALA A 98 -13.27 22.78 -3.94
C ALA A 98 -11.89 23.39 -4.34
N LEU A 99 -11.88 24.67 -4.74
CA LEU A 99 -10.70 25.46 -5.14
C LEU A 99 -10.06 26.25 -4.01
N GLU A 100 -10.78 26.55 -2.95
CA GLU A 100 -10.22 27.21 -1.76
C GLU A 100 -9.59 26.21 -0.79
N GLU A 101 -9.71 24.91 -1.10
CA GLU A 101 -9.03 23.85 -0.38
C GLU A 101 -7.52 24.08 -0.36
N VAL A 102 -6.94 24.07 0.84
CA VAL A 102 -5.50 24.16 1.05
C VAL A 102 -4.87 22.79 0.84
N ILE A 103 -4.10 22.66 -0.22
CA ILE A 103 -3.33 21.43 -0.50
C ILE A 103 -1.97 21.48 0.19
N VAL A 104 -1.58 20.35 0.79
CA VAL A 104 -0.23 20.18 1.33
C VAL A 104 0.72 19.87 0.18
N THR A 105 1.65 20.79 -0.11
CA THR A 105 2.77 20.58 -1.03
C THR A 105 4.02 20.16 -0.25
N GLY A 106 5.03 19.66 -0.93
CA GLY A 106 6.25 19.16 -0.27
C GLY A 106 7.02 20.12 0.60
N ILE A 107 6.75 21.41 0.50
CA ILE A 107 7.46 22.47 1.24
C ILE A 107 6.53 23.49 1.89
N GLY A 108 5.25 23.25 1.90
CA GLY A 108 4.26 24.13 2.52
C GLY A 108 2.85 23.76 2.14
N THR A 109 1.96 24.66 2.40
CA THR A 109 0.56 24.59 1.97
C THR A 109 0.33 25.61 0.87
N GLN A 110 -0.52 25.30 -0.09
CA GLN A 110 -0.89 26.18 -1.19
C GLN A 110 -2.39 26.06 -1.43
N GLU A 111 -3.05 27.18 -1.71
CA GLU A 111 -4.44 27.16 -2.14
C GLU A 111 -4.58 26.43 -3.49
N ARG A 112 -5.57 25.55 -3.60
CA ARG A 112 -5.82 24.77 -4.83
C ARG A 112 -5.99 25.65 -6.06
N GLN A 113 -6.62 26.81 -5.90
CA GLN A 113 -6.81 27.77 -6.97
C GLN A 113 -5.48 28.27 -7.55
N ARG A 114 -4.44 28.46 -6.72
CA ARG A 114 -3.10 28.92 -7.11
C ARG A 114 -2.12 27.79 -7.38
N SER A 115 -2.54 26.54 -7.37
CA SER A 115 -1.69 25.37 -7.60
C SER A 115 -1.79 24.87 -9.05
N VAL A 116 -0.67 24.47 -9.62
CA VAL A 116 -0.60 23.76 -10.91
C VAL A 116 -0.52 22.23 -10.72
N ALA A 117 -0.41 21.78 -9.48
CA ALA A 117 -0.16 20.39 -9.10
C ALA A 117 -1.38 19.48 -9.35
N SER A 118 -1.11 18.26 -9.79
CA SER A 118 -2.09 17.17 -9.84
C SER A 118 -2.09 16.42 -8.52
N THR A 119 -3.01 16.77 -7.63
CA THR A 119 -3.09 16.21 -6.28
C THR A 119 -4.50 15.76 -5.95
N VAL A 120 -4.62 14.68 -5.19
CA VAL A 120 -5.89 14.20 -4.61
C VAL A 120 -5.69 14.01 -3.12
N THR A 121 -6.57 14.58 -2.32
CA THR A 121 -6.54 14.48 -0.86
C THR A 121 -7.73 13.65 -0.37
N VAL A 122 -7.44 12.67 0.48
CA VAL A 122 -8.45 11.90 1.22
C VAL A 122 -8.43 12.41 2.66
N GLY A 123 -9.54 13.00 3.09
CA GLY A 123 -9.68 13.65 4.40
C GLY A 123 -10.14 12.71 5.51
N GLU A 124 -10.29 13.29 6.70
CA GLU A 124 -10.62 12.63 7.96
C GLU A 124 -11.93 11.84 7.89
N GLU A 125 -12.98 12.35 7.25
CA GLU A 125 -14.31 11.71 7.15
C GLU A 125 -14.23 10.27 6.62
N ILE A 126 -13.32 10.02 5.67
CA ILE A 126 -13.10 8.70 5.08
C ILE A 126 -12.20 7.84 5.99
N LEU A 127 -11.23 8.48 6.67
CA LEU A 127 -10.20 7.81 7.45
C LEU A 127 -10.68 7.37 8.84
N GLU A 128 -11.63 8.07 9.46
CA GLU A 128 -12.13 7.76 10.80
C GLU A 128 -12.81 6.40 10.93
N ASN A 129 -13.46 5.92 9.88
CA ASN A 129 -14.26 4.68 9.90
C ASN A 129 -13.58 3.52 9.15
N LEU A 130 -12.24 3.46 9.16
CA LEU A 130 -11.51 2.41 8.46
C LEU A 130 -11.48 1.10 9.26
N THR A 131 -11.77 -0.01 8.56
CA THR A 131 -11.62 -1.38 9.09
C THR A 131 -10.22 -1.95 8.89
N PHE A 132 -9.32 -1.19 8.27
CA PHE A 132 -8.01 -1.68 7.88
C PHE A 132 -6.94 -1.42 8.94
N VAL A 133 -6.00 -2.34 9.04
CA VAL A 133 -4.80 -2.14 9.85
C VAL A 133 -3.90 -1.06 9.24
N SER A 134 -3.90 -0.93 7.91
CA SER A 134 -3.01 -0.01 7.19
C SER A 134 -3.78 1.11 6.46
N PRO A 135 -3.36 2.39 6.61
CA PRO A 135 -4.07 3.55 6.06
C PRO A 135 -4.02 3.65 4.52
N ASP A 136 -3.10 2.97 3.87
CA ASP A 136 -2.99 2.97 2.41
C ASP A 136 -4.24 2.39 1.73
N GLN A 137 -4.89 1.42 2.35
CA GLN A 137 -6.09 0.81 1.79
C GLN A 137 -7.27 1.79 1.67
N ALA A 138 -7.29 2.87 2.47
CA ALA A 138 -8.27 3.95 2.33
C ALA A 138 -8.21 4.68 0.98
N LEU A 139 -7.08 4.65 0.32
CA LEU A 139 -6.86 5.29 -0.97
C LEU A 139 -7.37 4.46 -2.15
N ASN A 140 -7.66 3.16 -1.91
CA ASN A 140 -8.03 2.24 -2.98
C ASN A 140 -9.37 2.62 -3.61
N GLY A 141 -9.38 2.87 -4.93
CA GLY A 141 -10.55 3.32 -5.67
C GLY A 141 -10.95 4.79 -5.46
N ARG A 142 -10.17 5.58 -4.70
CA ARG A 142 -10.48 7.01 -4.45
C ARG A 142 -9.56 7.97 -5.20
N VAL A 143 -8.48 7.49 -5.77
CA VAL A 143 -7.49 8.30 -6.48
C VAL A 143 -7.24 7.72 -7.87
N ALA A 144 -7.53 8.48 -8.92
CA ALA A 144 -7.23 8.08 -10.30
C ALA A 144 -5.72 7.86 -10.50
N GLY A 145 -5.35 6.81 -11.22
CA GLY A 145 -3.95 6.46 -11.50
C GLY A 145 -3.21 5.81 -10.33
N LEU A 146 -3.87 5.60 -9.19
CA LEU A 146 -3.33 4.88 -8.03
C LEU A 146 -3.85 3.44 -8.02
N ARG A 147 -2.94 2.50 -7.93
CA ARG A 147 -3.25 1.08 -7.71
C ARG A 147 -2.63 0.59 -6.42
N ILE A 148 -3.45 -0.05 -5.58
CA ILE A 148 -3.03 -0.68 -4.34
C ILE A 148 -3.44 -2.14 -4.40
N ASN A 149 -2.46 -3.03 -4.28
CA ASN A 149 -2.70 -4.47 -4.19
C ASN A 149 -2.20 -4.98 -2.85
N THR A 150 -3.04 -5.72 -2.19
CA THR A 150 -2.68 -6.50 -1.00
C THR A 150 -2.16 -7.86 -1.47
N ILE A 151 -0.84 -8.06 -1.46
CA ILE A 151 -0.22 -9.30 -1.96
C ILE A 151 -0.62 -10.50 -1.10
N SER A 152 -0.74 -10.29 0.21
CA SER A 152 -1.19 -11.28 1.18
C SER A 152 -2.26 -10.68 2.09
N GLY A 153 -3.32 -11.46 2.34
CA GLY A 153 -4.36 -11.15 3.33
C GLY A 153 -3.92 -11.35 4.78
N SER A 154 -2.66 -11.72 5.02
CA SER A 154 -2.11 -11.85 6.38
C SER A 154 -2.04 -10.52 7.10
N PRO A 155 -2.38 -10.49 8.41
CA PRO A 155 -2.44 -9.28 9.20
C PRO A 155 -1.12 -8.50 9.23
N GLY A 156 -1.20 -7.17 9.14
CA GLY A 156 -0.03 -6.29 9.24
C GLY A 156 0.89 -6.27 8.02
N THR A 157 0.58 -7.00 6.94
CA THR A 157 1.44 -7.09 5.75
C THR A 157 1.46 -5.81 4.93
N ALA A 158 2.56 -5.62 4.18
CA ALA A 158 2.74 -4.47 3.31
C ALA A 158 1.91 -4.60 2.02
N SER A 159 1.20 -3.53 1.65
CA SER A 159 0.58 -3.41 0.34
C SER A 159 1.60 -2.97 -0.72
N SER A 160 1.37 -3.39 -1.95
CA SER A 160 2.11 -2.91 -3.12
C SER A 160 1.36 -1.74 -3.77
N ILE A 161 2.01 -0.58 -3.81
CA ILE A 161 1.40 0.66 -4.29
C ILE A 161 2.11 1.12 -5.56
N ARG A 162 1.33 1.48 -6.59
CA ARG A 162 1.81 2.02 -7.85
C ARG A 162 1.03 3.27 -8.23
N ILE A 163 1.73 4.29 -8.70
CA ILE A 163 1.15 5.52 -9.24
C ILE A 163 1.54 5.61 -10.72
N ARG A 164 0.52 5.57 -11.61
CA ARG A 164 0.71 5.68 -13.07
C ARG A 164 1.67 4.60 -13.63
N GLY A 165 1.47 3.34 -13.20
CA GLY A 165 2.20 2.17 -13.70
C GLY A 165 3.59 1.98 -13.09
N GLU A 166 4.39 1.14 -13.73
CA GLU A 166 5.77 0.81 -13.34
C GLU A 166 6.76 1.51 -14.26
N GLY A 167 7.74 2.21 -13.70
CA GLY A 167 8.72 3.00 -14.45
C GLY A 167 10.11 2.39 -14.52
N SER A 168 10.46 1.42 -13.67
CA SER A 168 11.79 0.80 -13.67
C SER A 168 11.67 -0.72 -13.78
N ILE A 169 12.56 -1.32 -14.57
CA ILE A 169 12.67 -2.78 -14.77
C ILE A 169 13.29 -3.43 -13.53
N SER A 170 14.38 -2.86 -13.01
CA SER A 170 15.16 -3.44 -11.90
C SER A 170 15.08 -2.62 -10.61
N GLY A 171 14.60 -1.38 -10.68
CA GLY A 171 14.49 -0.46 -9.55
C GLY A 171 13.21 -0.61 -8.74
N ASN A 172 13.08 0.20 -7.68
CA ASN A 172 11.88 0.27 -6.88
C ASN A 172 10.81 1.11 -7.60
N ASN A 173 9.61 0.56 -7.75
CA ASN A 173 8.46 1.24 -8.36
C ASN A 173 7.46 1.80 -7.33
N SER A 174 7.77 1.73 -6.02
CA SER A 174 6.90 2.23 -4.96
C SER A 174 7.01 3.74 -4.77
N PRO A 175 5.92 4.44 -4.43
CA PRO A 175 5.96 5.87 -4.13
C PRO A 175 6.73 6.16 -2.85
N LEU A 176 7.16 7.40 -2.69
CA LEU A 176 7.74 7.91 -1.45
C LEU A 176 6.62 8.20 -0.45
N PHE A 177 6.81 7.81 0.81
CA PHE A 177 5.96 8.23 1.91
C PHE A 177 6.59 9.40 2.67
N VAL A 178 5.75 10.39 2.99
CA VAL A 178 6.13 11.58 3.74
C VAL A 178 5.15 11.75 4.89
N ILE A 179 5.62 11.88 6.12
CA ILE A 179 4.78 12.14 7.29
C ILE A 179 5.13 13.51 7.86
N ASP A 180 4.16 14.40 7.94
CA ASP A 180 4.32 15.78 8.44
C ASP A 180 5.51 16.50 7.78
N GLY A 181 5.67 16.32 6.46
CA GLY A 181 6.72 16.93 5.64
C GLY A 181 8.09 16.24 5.68
N VAL A 182 8.23 15.13 6.40
CA VAL A 182 9.47 14.36 6.51
C VAL A 182 9.41 13.06 5.72
N PRO A 183 10.32 12.85 4.74
CA PRO A 183 10.42 11.59 4.03
C PRO A 183 10.83 10.45 4.97
N ILE A 184 10.02 9.40 5.02
CA ILE A 184 10.28 8.21 5.81
C ILE A 184 10.91 7.09 4.96
N SER A 185 11.48 6.10 5.62
CA SER A 185 12.03 4.92 4.96
C SER A 185 10.88 4.08 4.38
N ASN A 186 10.97 3.75 3.08
CA ASN A 186 10.05 2.83 2.43
C ASN A 186 10.50 1.39 2.69
N GLY A 187 9.55 0.47 2.66
CA GLY A 187 9.82 -0.94 2.74
C GLY A 187 9.10 -1.61 3.90
N SER A 188 9.29 -2.90 3.97
CA SER A 188 8.76 -3.77 5.01
C SER A 188 9.88 -4.20 5.94
N PHE A 189 9.52 -4.66 7.11
CA PHE A 189 10.43 -5.19 8.13
C PHE A 189 10.03 -6.61 8.48
N GLY A 190 11.00 -7.48 8.62
CA GLY A 190 10.85 -8.88 8.96
C GLY A 190 11.96 -9.70 8.34
N TYR A 191 12.05 -10.95 8.74
CA TYR A 191 13.02 -11.91 8.20
C TYR A 191 12.39 -13.30 8.15
N GLY A 192 12.66 -14.00 7.07
CA GLY A 192 12.20 -15.37 6.86
C GLY A 192 11.15 -15.49 5.76
N ALA A 193 10.46 -16.60 5.74
CA ALA A 193 9.42 -16.90 4.74
C ALA A 193 8.03 -16.37 5.14
N THR A 194 7.92 -15.62 6.24
CA THR A 194 6.70 -14.95 6.64
C THR A 194 6.58 -13.59 5.96
N PRO A 195 5.36 -13.13 5.66
CA PRO A 195 5.16 -11.79 5.13
C PRO A 195 5.68 -10.74 6.09
N ASN A 196 6.38 -9.75 5.54
CA ASN A 196 6.97 -8.68 6.33
C ASN A 196 5.93 -7.65 6.79
N ILE A 197 6.11 -7.07 7.96
CA ILE A 197 5.25 -5.99 8.47
C ILE A 197 5.42 -4.75 7.59
N GLY A 198 4.28 -4.23 7.11
CA GLY A 198 4.20 -2.99 6.34
C GLY A 198 4.51 -1.77 7.19
N ILE A 199 5.28 -0.84 6.65
CA ILE A 199 5.64 0.39 7.36
C ILE A 199 4.43 1.26 7.73
N LEU A 200 3.36 1.20 6.91
CA LEU A 200 2.11 1.93 7.13
C LEU A 200 1.21 1.25 8.16
N ALA A 201 1.30 -0.08 8.33
CA ALA A 201 0.58 -0.78 9.39
C ALA A 201 0.99 -0.34 10.79
N MET A 202 2.20 0.25 10.93
CA MET A 202 2.71 0.83 12.18
C MET A 202 2.27 2.30 12.40
N ILE A 203 1.32 2.81 11.61
CA ILE A 203 0.74 4.14 11.79
C ILE A 203 -0.71 3.97 12.25
N ASN A 204 -1.05 4.62 13.36
CA ASN A 204 -2.43 4.63 13.82
C ASN A 204 -3.29 5.50 12.87
N THR A 205 -4.31 4.90 12.25
CA THR A 205 -5.21 5.58 11.31
C THR A 205 -5.97 6.73 11.94
N ASN A 206 -6.33 6.63 13.24
CA ASN A 206 -7.03 7.67 13.98
C ASN A 206 -6.18 8.91 14.30
N ASP A 207 -4.85 8.81 14.12
CA ASP A 207 -3.95 9.97 14.21
C ASP A 207 -3.75 10.69 12.87
N ILE A 208 -4.36 10.22 11.78
CA ILE A 208 -4.23 10.82 10.45
C ILE A 208 -5.34 11.84 10.22
N GLU A 209 -4.98 13.04 9.81
CA GLU A 209 -5.89 14.10 9.39
C GLU A 209 -6.23 13.98 7.90
N SER A 210 -5.20 13.75 7.07
CA SER A 210 -5.39 13.58 5.62
C SER A 210 -4.25 12.79 4.97
N ILE A 211 -4.55 12.22 3.80
CA ILE A 211 -3.55 11.59 2.94
C ILE A 211 -3.67 12.23 1.55
N THR A 212 -2.59 12.88 1.11
CA THR A 212 -2.52 13.54 -0.19
C THR A 212 -1.59 12.76 -1.13
N VAL A 213 -2.08 12.43 -2.31
CA VAL A 213 -1.30 11.76 -3.36
C VAL A 213 -0.83 12.77 -4.39
N LEU A 214 0.49 12.86 -4.59
CA LEU A 214 1.16 13.74 -5.54
C LEU A 214 1.60 12.90 -6.75
N LYS A 215 1.10 13.25 -7.94
CA LYS A 215 1.26 12.39 -9.13
C LYS A 215 2.18 13.00 -10.20
N ASP A 216 2.17 14.32 -10.39
CA ASP A 216 2.82 15.05 -11.46
C ASP A 216 4.22 15.59 -11.11
N ALA A 217 4.90 16.20 -12.07
CA ALA A 217 6.21 16.77 -11.89
C ALA A 217 6.21 18.00 -10.97
N ALA A 218 5.20 18.88 -11.08
CA ALA A 218 5.13 20.11 -10.29
C ALA A 218 5.04 19.83 -8.79
N SER A 219 4.30 18.77 -8.41
CA SER A 219 4.14 18.37 -7.01
C SER A 219 5.28 17.51 -6.47
N THR A 220 5.85 16.61 -7.30
CA THR A 220 6.81 15.59 -6.84
C THR A 220 8.27 16.02 -6.92
N SER A 221 8.64 16.99 -7.79
CA SER A 221 10.02 17.45 -7.95
C SER A 221 10.63 18.06 -6.70
N VAL A 222 9.78 18.61 -5.82
CA VAL A 222 10.20 19.12 -4.50
C VAL A 222 10.84 18.03 -3.64
N TYR A 223 10.43 16.75 -3.80
CA TYR A 223 11.02 15.60 -3.12
C TYR A 223 12.20 14.97 -3.87
N GLY A 224 12.49 15.45 -5.09
CA GLY A 224 13.67 15.14 -5.89
C GLY A 224 13.86 13.67 -6.16
N ASN A 225 15.03 13.18 -5.78
CA ASN A 225 15.53 11.83 -6.05
C ASN A 225 14.69 10.66 -5.51
N ARG A 226 13.60 10.93 -4.84
CA ARG A 226 12.69 9.91 -4.30
C ARG A 226 11.25 10.11 -4.77
N GLY A 227 10.99 11.20 -5.54
CA GLY A 227 9.66 11.55 -6.06
C GLY A 227 9.36 10.98 -7.45
N SER A 228 10.28 10.21 -8.06
CA SER A 228 10.13 9.66 -9.42
C SER A 228 8.86 8.82 -9.59
N ASN A 229 8.50 8.01 -8.60
CA ASN A 229 7.34 7.12 -8.60
C ASN A 229 6.09 7.72 -7.93
N GLY A 230 6.06 9.05 -7.72
CA GLY A 230 5.01 9.73 -6.98
C GLY A 230 5.29 9.80 -5.48
N VAL A 231 4.48 10.59 -4.77
CA VAL A 231 4.63 10.81 -3.33
C VAL A 231 3.28 10.72 -2.65
N ILE A 232 3.22 10.05 -1.51
CA ILE A 232 2.06 9.98 -0.63
C ILE A 232 2.40 10.74 0.65
N VAL A 233 1.72 11.86 0.86
CA VAL A 233 1.90 12.74 2.01
C VAL A 233 0.82 12.43 3.04
N ILE A 234 1.23 12.05 4.23
CA ILE A 234 0.36 11.79 5.37
C ILE A 234 0.50 12.97 6.33
N THR A 235 -0.58 13.69 6.53
CA THR A 235 -0.69 14.74 7.53
C THR A 235 -1.36 14.17 8.77
N THR A 236 -0.79 14.45 9.93
CA THR A 236 -1.31 13.91 11.18
C THR A 236 -2.03 14.98 12.00
N LYS A 237 -3.04 14.55 12.76
CA LYS A 237 -3.81 15.40 13.66
C LYS A 237 -2.91 16.11 14.66
N LYS A 238 -3.10 17.40 14.81
CA LYS A 238 -2.41 18.26 15.79
C LYS A 238 -3.36 18.68 16.91
N GLY A 239 -2.82 19.35 17.91
CA GLY A 239 -3.61 20.03 18.91
C GLY A 239 -4.41 21.21 18.31
N SER A 240 -5.57 21.47 18.84
CA SER A 240 -6.42 22.62 18.47
C SER A 240 -6.57 23.58 19.66
N ALA A 241 -6.88 24.85 19.35
CA ALA A 241 -7.26 25.82 20.37
C ALA A 241 -8.67 25.50 20.87
N GLY A 242 -8.90 25.58 22.18
CA GLY A 242 -10.19 25.34 22.81
C GLY A 242 -10.08 24.54 24.12
N LYS A 243 -11.23 24.21 24.71
CA LYS A 243 -11.29 23.31 25.87
C LYS A 243 -10.68 21.95 25.51
N VAL A 244 -10.21 21.26 26.49
CA VAL A 244 -9.71 19.89 26.27
C VAL A 244 -10.90 19.00 25.93
N THR A 245 -10.80 18.33 24.76
CA THR A 245 -11.77 17.33 24.30
C THR A 245 -11.13 15.95 24.29
N TYR A 246 -11.90 14.95 24.66
CA TYR A 246 -11.47 13.57 24.66
C TYR A 246 -12.25 12.80 23.59
N ASN A 247 -11.53 12.04 22.77
CA ASN A 247 -12.13 11.17 21.76
C ASN A 247 -11.83 9.73 22.11
N VAL A 248 -12.85 8.87 22.05
CA VAL A 248 -12.75 7.43 22.22
C VAL A 248 -13.36 6.75 21.00
N SER A 249 -12.59 5.87 20.37
CA SER A 249 -13.04 5.04 19.26
C SER A 249 -12.89 3.57 19.62
N SER A 250 -13.89 2.77 19.28
CA SER A 250 -13.89 1.33 19.49
C SER A 250 -14.47 0.63 18.27
N GLN A 251 -13.78 -0.40 17.78
CA GLN A 251 -14.20 -1.18 16.63
C GLN A 251 -14.01 -2.67 16.91
N TYR A 252 -15.00 -3.47 16.54
CA TYR A 252 -14.95 -4.92 16.54
C TYR A 252 -15.45 -5.47 15.21
N GLY A 253 -14.73 -6.39 14.62
CA GLY A 253 -15.08 -6.99 13.34
C GLY A 253 -14.73 -8.47 13.26
N TRP A 254 -15.18 -9.09 12.17
CA TRP A 254 -14.87 -10.48 11.84
C TRP A 254 -14.58 -10.60 10.35
N GLN A 255 -13.72 -11.55 10.02
CA GLN A 255 -13.15 -11.71 8.70
C GLN A 255 -13.34 -13.14 8.18
N ASN A 256 -13.59 -13.25 6.89
CA ASN A 256 -13.74 -14.51 6.18
C ASN A 256 -13.13 -14.40 4.77
N TYR A 257 -13.06 -15.48 4.02
CA TYR A 257 -12.64 -15.47 2.63
C TYR A 257 -13.54 -14.56 1.78
N ALA A 258 -12.94 -13.66 0.98
CA ALA A 258 -13.64 -12.88 -0.04
C ALA A 258 -13.92 -13.70 -1.30
N THR A 259 -13.03 -14.66 -1.61
CA THR A 259 -13.10 -15.57 -2.75
C THR A 259 -12.90 -16.99 -2.24
N GLU A 260 -13.81 -17.92 -2.52
CA GLU A 260 -13.75 -19.30 -1.99
C GLU A 260 -12.63 -20.14 -2.63
N GLY A 261 -12.27 -19.83 -3.87
CA GLY A 261 -11.27 -20.57 -4.63
C GLY A 261 -11.78 -21.93 -5.15
N ARG A 262 -10.85 -22.73 -5.69
CA ARG A 262 -11.16 -24.06 -6.22
C ARG A 262 -11.56 -25.03 -5.12
N GLN A 263 -12.43 -25.98 -5.49
CA GLN A 263 -12.89 -27.03 -4.58
C GLN A 263 -11.99 -28.28 -4.74
N PRO A 264 -11.48 -28.88 -3.66
CA PRO A 264 -10.71 -30.11 -3.71
C PRO A 264 -11.57 -31.31 -4.12
N LEU A 265 -10.95 -32.33 -4.71
CA LEU A 265 -11.58 -33.63 -4.96
C LEU A 265 -11.93 -34.31 -3.64
N THR A 266 -13.07 -35.02 -3.64
CA THR A 266 -13.37 -36.00 -2.58
C THR A 266 -12.48 -37.23 -2.71
N GLY A 267 -12.35 -38.02 -1.63
CA GLY A 267 -11.58 -39.26 -1.65
C GLY A 267 -12.10 -40.26 -2.69
N ALA A 268 -13.41 -40.31 -2.89
CA ALA A 268 -14.03 -41.18 -3.92
C ALA A 268 -13.70 -40.71 -5.34
N GLN A 269 -13.81 -39.39 -5.63
CA GLN A 269 -13.45 -38.84 -6.92
C GLN A 269 -11.96 -39.03 -7.22
N ARG A 270 -11.11 -38.79 -6.23
CA ARG A 270 -9.64 -39.01 -6.35
C ARG A 270 -9.31 -40.45 -6.65
N LEU A 271 -9.95 -41.40 -5.99
CA LEU A 271 -9.79 -42.85 -6.23
C LEU A 271 -10.26 -43.24 -7.64
N ASP A 272 -11.42 -42.73 -8.09
CA ASP A 272 -11.95 -42.99 -9.44
C ASP A 272 -10.99 -42.49 -10.53
N LEU A 273 -10.48 -41.24 -10.43
CA LEU A 273 -9.53 -40.68 -11.39
C LEU A 273 -8.20 -41.43 -11.42
N ALA A 274 -7.66 -41.84 -10.26
CA ALA A 274 -6.45 -42.61 -10.16
C ALA A 274 -6.62 -44.03 -10.76
N SER A 275 -7.77 -44.67 -10.52
CA SER A 275 -8.09 -45.98 -11.10
C SER A 275 -8.28 -45.89 -12.62
N GLU A 276 -8.94 -44.81 -13.11
CA GLU A 276 -9.08 -44.57 -14.56
C GLU A 276 -7.74 -44.39 -15.27
N ALA A 277 -6.77 -43.70 -14.62
CA ALA A 277 -5.44 -43.59 -15.17
C ALA A 277 -4.76 -44.95 -15.39
N MET A 278 -4.96 -45.88 -14.46
CA MET A 278 -4.44 -47.29 -14.61
C MET A 278 -5.16 -48.06 -15.69
N VAL A 279 -6.48 -47.87 -15.84
CA VAL A 279 -7.26 -48.48 -16.95
C VAL A 279 -6.75 -47.97 -18.29
N ASN A 280 -6.56 -46.67 -18.42
CA ASN A 280 -6.18 -46.02 -19.67
C ASN A 280 -4.79 -46.39 -20.17
N ASP A 281 -3.80 -46.61 -19.28
CA ASP A 281 -2.40 -46.77 -19.65
C ASP A 281 -1.78 -48.13 -19.28
N LEU A 282 -2.30 -48.81 -18.28
CA LEU A 282 -1.76 -50.08 -17.78
C LEU A 282 -2.62 -51.27 -18.16
N GLY A 283 -3.80 -51.08 -18.76
CA GLY A 283 -4.67 -52.14 -19.19
C GLY A 283 -5.39 -52.89 -18.08
N PHE A 284 -5.52 -52.32 -16.88
CA PHE A 284 -6.32 -52.90 -15.82
C PHE A 284 -7.82 -52.88 -16.17
N SER A 285 -8.60 -53.82 -15.66
CA SER A 285 -10.02 -53.61 -15.56
C SER A 285 -10.36 -52.56 -14.49
N LYS A 286 -11.50 -51.93 -14.58
CA LYS A 286 -11.91 -50.89 -13.57
C LYS A 286 -11.86 -51.45 -12.15
N ASP A 287 -12.43 -52.62 -11.92
CA ASP A 287 -12.43 -53.30 -10.59
C ASP A 287 -11.01 -53.72 -10.18
N GLY A 288 -10.18 -54.12 -11.14
CA GLY A 288 -8.78 -54.48 -10.88
C GLY A 288 -7.95 -53.30 -10.46
N ALA A 289 -8.11 -52.12 -11.12
CA ALA A 289 -7.43 -50.89 -10.77
C ALA A 289 -7.89 -50.35 -9.40
N LEU A 290 -9.20 -50.35 -9.13
CA LEU A 290 -9.77 -49.97 -7.85
C LEU A 290 -9.19 -50.84 -6.72
N ASN A 291 -9.25 -52.16 -6.86
CA ASN A 291 -8.71 -53.07 -5.85
C ASN A 291 -7.20 -52.92 -5.66
N TRP A 292 -6.46 -52.67 -6.75
CA TRP A 292 -5.03 -52.41 -6.64
C TRP A 292 -4.72 -51.14 -5.84
N MET A 293 -5.45 -50.04 -6.06
CA MET A 293 -5.31 -48.82 -5.33
C MET A 293 -5.58 -48.99 -3.83
N LEU A 294 -6.73 -49.60 -3.48
CA LEU A 294 -7.11 -49.88 -2.10
C LEU A 294 -6.18 -50.83 -1.36
N THR A 295 -5.46 -51.69 -2.09
CA THR A 295 -4.55 -52.66 -1.48
C THR A 295 -3.11 -52.12 -1.36
N ASN A 296 -2.61 -51.44 -2.39
CA ASN A 296 -1.19 -51.14 -2.52
C ASN A 296 -0.82 -49.69 -2.17
N ARG A 297 -1.79 -48.76 -2.22
CA ARG A 297 -1.56 -47.38 -1.83
C ARG A 297 -1.95 -47.17 -0.38
N PHE A 298 -1.04 -46.67 0.42
CA PHE A 298 -1.22 -46.44 1.85
C PHE A 298 -2.42 -45.55 2.15
N ASP A 299 -2.52 -44.41 1.45
CA ASP A 299 -3.54 -43.41 1.62
C ASP A 299 -4.96 -43.94 1.38
N TYR A 300 -5.18 -44.72 0.33
CA TYR A 300 -6.47 -45.32 0.05
C TYR A 300 -6.81 -46.51 0.95
N ARG A 301 -5.81 -47.34 1.30
CA ARG A 301 -5.98 -48.46 2.22
C ARG A 301 -6.35 -48.00 3.63
N ASP A 302 -5.68 -46.98 4.14
CA ASP A 302 -5.99 -46.39 5.44
C ASP A 302 -7.38 -45.73 5.43
N TRP A 303 -7.68 -44.96 4.37
CA TRP A 303 -8.96 -44.32 4.17
C TRP A 303 -10.13 -45.36 4.11
N ASP A 304 -9.94 -46.42 3.38
CA ASP A 304 -10.92 -47.52 3.32
C ASP A 304 -11.15 -48.18 4.70
N SER A 305 -10.06 -48.42 5.44
CA SER A 305 -10.11 -48.98 6.80
C SER A 305 -10.88 -48.08 7.79
N ARG A 306 -10.88 -46.77 7.56
CA ARG A 306 -11.63 -45.74 8.32
C ARG A 306 -13.07 -45.56 7.82
N GLY A 307 -13.58 -46.43 6.96
CA GLY A 307 -14.92 -46.33 6.40
C GLY A 307 -15.09 -45.28 5.35
N ARG A 308 -14.03 -44.88 4.68
CA ARG A 308 -13.95 -43.86 3.61
C ARG A 308 -14.39 -42.48 4.04
N VAL A 309 -14.05 -42.09 5.25
CA VAL A 309 -14.31 -40.74 5.77
C VAL A 309 -13.22 -39.79 5.29
N ASP A 310 -13.63 -38.75 4.55
CA ASP A 310 -12.75 -37.69 4.08
C ASP A 310 -12.37 -36.73 5.21
N THR A 311 -11.11 -36.37 5.27
CA THR A 311 -10.63 -35.29 6.15
C THR A 311 -10.76 -33.94 5.42
N ASN A 312 -11.57 -33.05 5.97
CA ASN A 312 -11.68 -31.70 5.41
C ASN A 312 -10.50 -30.83 5.87
N TRP A 313 -9.38 -30.92 5.16
CA TRP A 313 -8.17 -30.15 5.45
C TRP A 313 -8.40 -28.65 5.27
N ALA A 314 -9.28 -28.23 4.36
CA ALA A 314 -9.58 -26.83 4.15
C ALA A 314 -10.21 -26.20 5.41
N ASP A 315 -11.15 -26.89 6.07
CA ASP A 315 -11.76 -26.40 7.31
C ASP A 315 -10.76 -26.39 8.48
N LEU A 316 -9.87 -27.40 8.55
CA LEU A 316 -8.86 -27.50 9.61
C LEU A 316 -7.85 -26.35 9.60
N VAL A 317 -7.59 -25.74 8.43
CA VAL A 317 -6.64 -24.64 8.31
C VAL A 317 -7.30 -23.27 8.18
N THR A 318 -8.63 -23.22 8.13
CA THR A 318 -9.41 -21.98 8.09
C THR A 318 -9.71 -21.51 9.51
N ASN A 319 -9.63 -20.20 9.73
CA ASN A 319 -10.08 -19.53 10.95
C ASN A 319 -11.36 -18.73 10.61
N PRO A 320 -12.55 -19.35 10.74
CA PRO A 320 -13.79 -18.68 10.41
C PRO A 320 -14.09 -17.55 11.39
N ASP A 321 -14.66 -16.46 10.87
CA ASP A 321 -15.00 -15.28 11.64
C ASP A 321 -13.81 -14.71 12.43
N ALA A 322 -12.60 -14.73 11.82
CA ALA A 322 -11.36 -14.27 12.42
C ALA A 322 -11.52 -12.84 12.98
N PRO A 323 -11.27 -12.60 14.27
CA PRO A 323 -11.57 -11.33 14.92
C PRO A 323 -10.61 -10.22 14.50
N LEU A 324 -11.16 -9.00 14.46
CA LEU A 324 -10.43 -7.74 14.30
C LEU A 324 -10.92 -6.75 15.35
N GLN A 325 -9.99 -6.12 16.07
CA GLN A 325 -10.30 -5.17 17.15
C GLN A 325 -9.41 -3.95 17.04
N ALA A 326 -9.97 -2.76 17.29
CA ALA A 326 -9.22 -1.53 17.41
C ALA A 326 -9.84 -0.64 18.50
N TYR A 327 -8.99 -0.07 19.36
CA TYR A 327 -9.38 0.82 20.45
C TYR A 327 -8.44 2.01 20.46
N ASP A 328 -8.99 3.21 20.44
CA ASP A 328 -8.24 4.45 20.45
C ASP A 328 -8.81 5.43 21.46
N ILE A 329 -7.92 6.13 22.13
CA ILE A 329 -8.26 7.26 23.00
C ILE A 329 -7.33 8.41 22.71
N SER A 330 -7.88 9.62 22.60
CA SER A 330 -7.05 10.82 22.45
C SER A 330 -7.62 11.99 23.23
N ALA A 331 -6.72 12.90 23.58
CA ALA A 331 -7.04 14.19 24.18
C ALA A 331 -6.39 15.30 23.37
N THR A 332 -7.16 16.35 23.04
CA THR A 332 -6.67 17.52 22.34
C THR A 332 -7.16 18.79 23.00
N GLY A 333 -6.35 19.84 23.04
CA GLY A 333 -6.74 21.10 23.63
C GLY A 333 -5.61 22.13 23.64
N GLY A 334 -5.91 23.32 24.12
CA GLY A 334 -4.94 24.41 24.20
C GLY A 334 -5.56 25.78 23.97
N ASP A 335 -4.72 26.68 23.52
CA ASP A 335 -5.10 28.05 23.14
C ASP A 335 -4.39 28.48 21.85
N ALA A 336 -4.54 29.72 21.44
CA ALA A 336 -3.92 30.26 20.23
C ALA A 336 -2.38 30.26 20.26
N GLU A 337 -1.78 30.29 21.48
CA GLU A 337 -0.32 30.30 21.65
C GLU A 337 0.25 28.89 21.84
N GLN A 338 -0.53 27.98 22.40
CA GLN A 338 -0.07 26.61 22.67
C GLN A 338 -1.21 25.62 22.56
N ASN A 339 -0.95 24.53 21.91
CA ASN A 339 -1.89 23.42 21.83
C ASN A 339 -1.15 22.07 21.86
N PHE A 340 -1.89 21.07 22.24
CA PHE A 340 -1.36 19.72 22.32
C PHE A 340 -2.41 18.69 21.88
N ARG A 341 -1.91 17.55 21.45
CA ARG A 341 -2.67 16.32 21.27
C ARG A 341 -1.85 15.15 21.78
N ILE A 342 -2.49 14.25 22.50
CA ILE A 342 -1.94 12.97 22.91
C ILE A 342 -2.93 11.88 22.51
N SER A 343 -2.43 10.75 22.02
CA SER A 343 -3.25 9.58 21.69
C SER A 343 -2.59 8.28 22.11
N LEU A 344 -3.42 7.28 22.38
CA LEU A 344 -3.04 5.89 22.62
C LEU A 344 -3.97 5.01 21.78
N GLY A 345 -3.39 4.03 21.09
CA GLY A 345 -4.14 3.09 20.26
C GLY A 345 -3.68 1.65 20.48
N TYR A 346 -4.62 0.73 20.41
CA TYR A 346 -4.40 -0.71 20.37
C TYR A 346 -5.15 -1.31 19.18
N LYS A 347 -4.50 -2.20 18.45
CA LYS A 347 -5.10 -2.97 17.36
C LYS A 347 -4.69 -4.43 17.45
N SER A 348 -5.64 -5.33 17.16
CA SER A 348 -5.42 -6.76 17.05
C SER A 348 -6.21 -7.30 15.87
N GLN A 349 -5.57 -8.16 15.09
CA GLN A 349 -6.19 -8.81 13.94
C GLN A 349 -5.67 -10.25 13.82
N GLU A 350 -6.56 -11.21 13.74
CA GLU A 350 -6.23 -12.60 13.37
C GLU A 350 -6.41 -12.80 11.87
N ALA A 351 -5.63 -13.73 11.29
CA ALA A 351 -5.78 -14.12 9.88
C ALA A 351 -6.99 -15.04 9.68
N ILE A 352 -7.52 -15.05 8.45
CA ILE A 352 -8.58 -15.99 8.01
C ILE A 352 -8.09 -17.45 7.92
N ASN A 353 -6.78 -17.66 8.05
CA ASN A 353 -6.15 -18.96 8.21
C ASN A 353 -5.49 -19.03 9.59
N ILE A 354 -5.41 -20.24 10.16
CA ILE A 354 -4.78 -20.47 11.47
C ILE A 354 -3.30 -20.07 11.48
N GLY A 355 -2.79 -19.67 12.65
CA GLY A 355 -1.35 -19.50 12.93
C GLY A 355 -0.75 -18.16 12.52
N ALA A 356 -1.56 -17.15 12.15
CA ALA A 356 -1.05 -15.80 11.92
C ALA A 356 -1.96 -14.75 12.57
N ASP A 357 -1.33 -13.79 13.24
CA ASP A 357 -1.98 -12.63 13.86
C ASP A 357 -1.05 -11.42 13.88
N TYR A 358 -1.62 -10.26 14.13
CA TYR A 358 -0.89 -9.00 14.31
C TYR A 358 -1.51 -8.19 15.43
N GLU A 359 -0.68 -7.76 16.36
CA GLU A 359 -1.05 -6.83 17.42
C GLU A 359 -0.17 -5.59 17.37
N SER A 360 -0.73 -4.43 17.69
CA SER A 360 0.07 -3.22 17.83
C SER A 360 -0.44 -2.30 18.91
N VAL A 361 0.51 -1.68 19.61
CA VAL A 361 0.29 -0.59 20.56
C VAL A 361 1.00 0.64 20.04
N SER A 362 0.28 1.76 19.98
CA SER A 362 0.80 3.03 19.51
C SER A 362 0.52 4.15 20.51
N GLY A 363 1.46 5.09 20.60
CA GLY A 363 1.28 6.32 21.32
C GLY A 363 1.80 7.49 20.50
N SER A 364 1.06 8.61 20.50
CA SER A 364 1.49 9.84 19.84
C SER A 364 1.37 11.04 20.76
N PHE A 365 2.24 12.01 20.54
CA PHE A 365 2.23 13.30 21.22
C PHE A 365 2.63 14.39 20.24
N SER A 366 1.77 15.38 20.05
CA SER A 366 2.07 16.60 19.32
C SER A 366 1.90 17.83 20.21
N TYR A 367 2.78 18.82 20.05
CA TYR A 367 2.74 20.06 20.78
C TYR A 367 3.20 21.19 19.89
N THR A 368 2.45 22.28 19.91
CA THR A 368 2.79 23.54 19.23
C THR A 368 2.84 24.65 20.26
N ARG A 369 3.89 25.49 20.20
CA ARG A 369 4.02 26.71 20.99
C ARG A 369 4.41 27.86 20.09
N LYS A 370 3.66 28.96 20.18
CA LYS A 370 3.94 30.21 19.49
C LYS A 370 4.42 31.26 20.49
N PHE A 371 5.54 31.87 20.19
CA PHE A 371 6.06 33.03 20.89
C PHE A 371 6.05 34.19 19.89
N LYS A 372 6.34 35.41 20.32
CA LYS A 372 6.48 36.56 19.43
C LYS A 372 7.53 36.28 18.33
N GLY A 373 7.06 35.97 17.11
CA GLY A 373 7.89 35.70 15.94
C GLY A 373 8.58 34.33 15.90
N VAL A 374 8.28 33.41 16.86
CA VAL A 374 8.86 32.06 16.90
C VAL A 374 7.74 31.04 17.08
N THR A 375 7.73 30.00 16.22
CA THR A 375 6.85 28.83 16.41
C THR A 375 7.69 27.57 16.59
N LEU A 376 7.41 26.86 17.67
CA LEU A 376 7.97 25.54 17.96
C LEU A 376 6.90 24.50 17.73
N GLU A 377 7.20 23.47 16.94
CA GLU A 377 6.30 22.33 16.74
C GLU A 377 7.07 21.03 16.98
N THR A 378 6.44 20.09 17.67
CA THR A 378 6.99 18.73 17.78
C THR A 378 5.86 17.71 17.63
N SER A 379 6.16 16.62 16.93
CA SER A 379 5.27 15.47 16.75
C SER A 379 6.09 14.19 16.93
N ASN A 380 5.71 13.39 17.90
CA ASN A 380 6.44 12.18 18.29
C ASN A 380 5.46 11.00 18.30
N ARG A 381 5.88 9.86 17.75
CA ARG A 381 5.12 8.62 17.74
C ARG A 381 6.01 7.45 18.09
N VAL A 382 5.46 6.55 18.87
CA VAL A 382 6.07 5.27 19.19
C VAL A 382 5.05 4.19 18.90
N THR A 383 5.43 3.19 18.14
CA THR A 383 4.57 2.03 17.85
C THR A 383 5.39 0.78 18.05
N ASN A 384 4.83 -0.17 18.79
CA ASN A 384 5.31 -1.55 18.82
C ASN A 384 4.28 -2.42 18.09
N GLY A 385 4.72 -3.21 17.13
CA GLY A 385 3.91 -4.16 16.36
C GLY A 385 4.49 -5.56 16.49
N LEU A 386 3.68 -6.48 16.97
CA LEU A 386 4.00 -7.89 17.10
C LEU A 386 3.23 -8.68 16.06
N GLN A 387 3.93 -9.44 15.23
CA GLN A 387 3.35 -10.36 14.26
C GLN A 387 3.78 -11.78 14.60
N ASN A 388 2.81 -12.64 14.85
CA ASN A 388 2.99 -14.07 14.70
C ASN A 388 2.65 -14.42 13.26
N GLY A 389 3.52 -15.16 12.61
CA GLY A 389 3.41 -15.42 11.18
C GLY A 389 3.27 -16.89 10.88
N GLN A 390 3.01 -17.17 9.63
CA GLN A 390 3.05 -18.49 9.04
C GLN A 390 3.83 -18.44 7.73
N LEU A 391 4.27 -19.57 7.24
CA LEU A 391 4.90 -19.64 5.93
C LEU A 391 3.85 -19.35 4.84
N GLU A 392 4.19 -18.54 3.85
CA GLU A 392 3.34 -18.20 2.72
C GLU A 392 4.09 -18.20 1.39
N GLY A 393 3.34 -18.18 0.31
CA GLY A 393 3.90 -18.12 -1.04
C GLY A 393 4.67 -19.37 -1.41
N SER A 394 5.91 -19.21 -1.87
CA SER A 394 6.77 -20.30 -2.35
C SER A 394 7.20 -21.29 -1.27
N SER A 395 6.85 -21.10 -0.02
CA SER A 395 7.13 -22.05 1.08
C SER A 395 6.19 -23.26 1.02
N TYR A 396 6.48 -24.12 0.10
CA TYR A 396 5.63 -25.19 -0.40
C TYR A 396 5.06 -26.12 0.67
N PHE A 397 5.89 -26.65 1.57
CA PHE A 397 5.47 -27.70 2.49
C PHE A 397 4.92 -27.23 3.84
N GLY A 398 5.14 -26.00 4.24
CA GLY A 398 4.71 -25.45 5.53
C GLY A 398 3.60 -24.42 5.43
N ASN A 399 3.00 -24.19 4.27
CA ASN A 399 2.02 -23.16 4.00
C ASN A 399 0.58 -23.68 4.21
N VAL A 400 -0.22 -22.98 5.00
CA VAL A 400 -1.63 -23.35 5.29
C VAL A 400 -2.51 -23.29 4.04
N VAL A 401 -2.26 -22.35 3.12
CA VAL A 401 -3.00 -22.29 1.84
C VAL A 401 -2.65 -23.48 0.96
N THR A 402 -1.38 -23.92 0.98
CA THR A 402 -0.95 -25.15 0.29
C THR A 402 -1.73 -26.36 0.82
N THR A 403 -1.93 -26.48 2.12
CA THR A 403 -2.69 -27.59 2.71
C THR A 403 -4.12 -27.64 2.18
N LYS A 404 -4.80 -26.50 2.05
CA LYS A 404 -6.14 -26.41 1.47
C LYS A 404 -6.24 -27.02 0.07
N TYR A 405 -5.22 -26.84 -0.76
CA TYR A 405 -5.23 -27.26 -2.17
C TYR A 405 -4.54 -28.62 -2.41
N PHE A 406 -3.52 -28.95 -1.64
CA PHE A 406 -2.63 -30.09 -1.94
C PHE A 406 -2.79 -31.27 -1.02
N MET A 407 -3.26 -31.07 0.22
CA MET A 407 -3.34 -32.20 1.16
C MET A 407 -4.49 -33.12 0.76
N PRO A 408 -4.21 -34.41 0.50
CA PRO A 408 -5.26 -35.35 0.11
C PRO A 408 -6.24 -35.61 1.24
N VAL A 409 -7.51 -35.51 0.93
CA VAL A 409 -8.62 -35.75 1.87
C VAL A 409 -8.68 -37.21 2.40
N THR A 410 -7.97 -38.11 1.72
CA THR A 410 -7.83 -39.52 2.13
C THR A 410 -6.90 -39.71 3.32
N TYR A 411 -6.05 -38.76 3.67
CA TYR A 411 -5.20 -38.84 4.87
C TYR A 411 -5.92 -38.31 6.11
N ALA A 412 -5.75 -39.00 7.23
CA ALA A 412 -6.25 -38.56 8.54
C ALA A 412 -5.36 -37.45 9.09
N ALA A 413 -5.94 -36.49 9.80
CA ALA A 413 -5.20 -35.47 10.53
C ALA A 413 -4.81 -35.95 11.94
N TYR A 414 -5.62 -36.82 12.51
CA TYR A 414 -5.48 -37.25 13.90
C TYR A 414 -5.44 -38.76 14.02
N ASN A 415 -4.72 -39.22 15.02
CA ASN A 415 -4.77 -40.61 15.50
C ASN A 415 -6.12 -40.91 16.16
N ALA A 416 -6.39 -42.19 16.40
CA ALA A 416 -7.63 -42.61 17.05
C ALA A 416 -7.82 -42.08 18.48
N ASP A 417 -6.74 -41.68 19.15
CA ASP A 417 -6.75 -41.07 20.49
C ASP A 417 -6.91 -39.51 20.45
N GLY A 418 -7.00 -38.92 19.24
CA GLY A 418 -7.13 -37.50 19.05
C GLY A 418 -5.84 -36.73 18.98
N SER A 419 -4.67 -37.38 19.12
CA SER A 419 -3.37 -36.76 18.91
C SER A 419 -3.08 -36.51 17.43
N TYR A 420 -2.20 -35.55 17.10
CA TYR A 420 -1.79 -35.32 15.72
C TYR A 420 -1.10 -36.54 15.11
N LEU A 421 -1.46 -36.86 13.88
CA LEU A 421 -0.76 -37.90 13.11
C LEU A 421 0.55 -37.35 12.55
N VAL A 422 1.61 -37.36 13.35
CA VAL A 422 2.95 -36.87 12.98
C VAL A 422 4.03 -37.91 13.36
N PRO A 423 5.08 -38.12 12.54
CA PRO A 423 5.25 -37.48 11.22
C PRO A 423 4.17 -37.90 10.22
N HIS A 424 3.70 -36.94 9.41
CA HIS A 424 2.59 -37.18 8.52
C HIS A 424 2.97 -38.05 7.30
N PRO A 425 2.19 -39.08 6.98
CA PRO A 425 2.60 -40.08 5.96
C PRO A 425 2.39 -39.59 4.52
N ALA A 426 1.78 -38.42 4.29
CA ALA A 426 1.45 -37.91 2.95
C ALA A 426 2.66 -37.45 2.14
N GLY A 427 3.84 -37.31 2.72
CA GLY A 427 4.97 -36.60 2.12
C GLY A 427 4.73 -35.07 2.04
N MET A 428 3.64 -34.63 2.63
CA MET A 428 3.31 -33.21 2.91
C MET A 428 3.22 -33.03 4.42
N HIS A 429 3.53 -31.83 4.86
CA HIS A 429 3.58 -31.56 6.29
C HIS A 429 2.19 -31.34 6.90
N HIS A 430 2.03 -31.81 8.12
CA HIS A 430 0.81 -31.60 8.93
C HIS A 430 0.75 -30.15 9.42
N THR A 431 0.21 -29.27 8.60
CA THR A 431 0.30 -27.81 8.81
C THR A 431 -0.38 -27.36 10.10
N VAL A 432 -1.51 -27.99 10.50
CA VAL A 432 -2.17 -27.66 11.77
C VAL A 432 -1.22 -27.91 12.95
N TYR A 433 -0.48 -29.01 12.97
CA TYR A 433 0.55 -29.27 13.98
C TYR A 433 1.68 -28.22 13.89
N LEU A 434 2.12 -27.87 12.67
CA LEU A 434 3.21 -26.91 12.50
C LEU A 434 2.86 -25.51 12.99
N THR A 435 1.59 -25.09 12.92
CA THR A 435 1.18 -23.78 13.44
C THR A 435 1.29 -23.69 14.96
N GLU A 436 1.24 -24.82 15.66
CA GLU A 436 1.40 -24.89 17.12
C GLU A 436 2.86 -25.19 17.53
N ALA A 437 3.57 -26.02 16.75
CA ALA A 437 4.90 -26.50 17.09
C ALA A 437 6.05 -25.58 16.66
N ASN A 438 5.83 -24.76 15.62
CA ASN A 438 6.83 -23.83 15.10
C ASN A 438 6.59 -22.41 15.60
N ILE A 439 7.65 -21.59 15.61
CA ILE A 439 7.58 -20.18 15.97
C ILE A 439 8.04 -19.36 14.76
N TYR A 440 7.23 -18.38 14.35
CA TYR A 440 7.57 -17.37 13.35
C TYR A 440 7.10 -16.00 13.87
N LYS A 441 7.97 -15.32 14.60
CA LYS A 441 7.64 -14.10 15.33
C LYS A 441 8.50 -12.93 14.88
N ASN A 442 7.85 -11.81 14.57
CA ASN A 442 8.48 -10.52 14.28
C ASN A 442 7.98 -9.47 15.28
N ASP A 443 8.90 -8.92 16.06
CA ASP A 443 8.65 -7.81 16.99
C ASP A 443 9.30 -6.54 16.44
N ASN A 444 8.48 -5.54 16.12
CA ASN A 444 8.92 -4.30 15.51
C ASN A 444 8.60 -3.10 16.40
N THR A 445 9.62 -2.37 16.80
CA THR A 445 9.45 -1.08 17.49
C THR A 445 9.87 0.05 16.57
N ARG A 446 8.99 1.04 16.38
CA ARG A 446 9.27 2.23 15.58
C ARG A 446 9.09 3.50 16.39
N VAL A 447 10.03 4.42 16.23
CA VAL A 447 9.97 5.78 16.80
C VAL A 447 10.10 6.78 15.65
N LEU A 448 9.05 7.59 15.47
CA LEU A 448 9.06 8.74 14.57
C LEU A 448 9.05 10.02 15.41
N SER A 449 10.02 10.88 15.21
CA SER A 449 10.11 12.18 15.89
C SER A 449 10.37 13.27 14.86
N ASN A 450 9.55 14.31 14.87
CA ASN A 450 9.65 15.47 14.02
C ASN A 450 9.54 16.73 14.88
N SER A 451 10.56 17.56 14.88
CA SER A 451 10.58 18.82 15.60
C SER A 451 10.99 19.96 14.68
N SER A 452 10.27 21.05 14.73
CA SER A 452 10.56 22.22 13.90
C SER A 452 10.58 23.51 14.70
N VAL A 453 11.40 24.43 14.21
CA VAL A 453 11.47 25.82 14.66
C VAL A 453 11.24 26.71 13.45
N SER A 454 10.24 27.58 13.52
CA SER A 454 9.98 28.62 12.53
C SER A 454 10.24 29.98 13.16
N LEU A 455 10.95 30.84 12.43
CA LEU A 455 11.29 32.20 12.84
C LEU A 455 10.76 33.18 11.81
N ASP A 456 9.91 34.11 12.22
CA ASP A 456 9.53 35.26 11.41
C ASP A 456 10.70 36.26 11.38
N LEU A 457 11.19 36.55 10.18
CA LEU A 457 12.31 37.47 9.99
C LEU A 457 11.82 38.91 9.84
N PRO A 458 12.71 39.94 9.98
CA PRO A 458 12.30 41.32 9.95
C PRO A 458 11.67 41.81 8.63
N VAL A 459 11.82 41.08 7.54
CA VAL A 459 11.16 41.30 6.26
C VAL A 459 9.79 40.66 6.28
N GLU A 460 8.75 41.43 6.06
CA GLU A 460 7.38 40.92 6.02
C GLU A 460 7.23 39.76 5.02
N GLY A 461 6.57 38.70 5.42
CA GLY A 461 6.40 37.50 4.61
C GLY A 461 7.62 36.58 4.56
N LEU A 462 8.77 36.97 5.16
CA LEU A 462 9.98 36.15 5.17
C LEU A 462 10.10 35.33 6.45
N LYS A 463 10.20 34.02 6.31
CA LYS A 463 10.34 33.06 7.42
C LYS A 463 11.55 32.16 7.21
N PHE A 464 12.23 31.81 8.29
CA PHE A 464 13.18 30.72 8.31
C PHE A 464 12.59 29.54 9.09
N LYS A 465 12.59 28.35 8.48
CA LYS A 465 12.12 27.11 9.15
C LYS A 465 13.22 26.05 9.11
N THR A 466 13.51 25.46 10.28
CA THR A 466 14.38 24.30 10.40
C THR A 466 13.57 23.14 10.97
N VAL A 467 13.77 21.95 10.39
CA VAL A 467 13.14 20.71 10.82
C VAL A 467 14.24 19.71 11.14
N PHE A 468 14.14 19.04 12.27
CA PHE A 468 14.94 17.88 12.63
C PHE A 468 14.02 16.68 12.82
N ALA A 469 14.34 15.57 12.13
CA ALA A 469 13.53 14.39 12.17
C ALA A 469 14.35 13.11 12.38
N ILE A 470 13.74 12.18 13.08
CA ILE A 470 14.27 10.83 13.35
C ILE A 470 13.22 9.81 12.92
N ASP A 471 13.64 8.79 12.21
CA ASP A 471 12.92 7.56 11.91
C ASP A 471 13.80 6.39 12.37
N TYR A 472 13.50 5.87 13.56
CA TYR A 472 14.15 4.71 14.14
C TYR A 472 13.22 3.51 14.07
N ASN A 473 13.74 2.41 13.55
CA ASN A 473 13.03 1.13 13.54
C ASN A 473 13.97 0.02 14.00
N GLN A 474 13.47 -0.84 14.89
CA GLN A 474 14.12 -2.06 15.32
C GLN A 474 13.18 -3.24 15.10
N ALA A 475 13.60 -4.21 14.31
CA ALA A 475 12.90 -5.45 14.08
C ALA A 475 13.70 -6.61 14.69
N ILE A 476 13.03 -7.42 15.50
CA ILE A 476 13.58 -8.63 16.10
C ILE A 476 12.77 -9.81 15.57
N GLY A 477 13.42 -10.70 14.84
CA GLY A 477 12.83 -11.94 14.35
C GLY A 477 13.24 -13.12 15.20
N HIS A 478 12.30 -13.99 15.55
CA HIS A 478 12.56 -15.26 16.19
C HIS A 478 11.80 -16.35 15.44
N ASN A 479 12.53 -17.28 14.86
CA ASN A 479 11.99 -18.41 14.12
C ASN A 479 12.52 -19.71 14.70
N TYR A 480 11.63 -20.69 14.85
CA TYR A 480 11.94 -22.03 15.28
C TYR A 480 11.16 -23.03 14.43
N ARG A 481 11.82 -24.09 14.00
CA ARG A 481 11.23 -25.26 13.35
C ARG A 481 11.51 -26.50 14.17
N ASN A 482 10.44 -27.21 14.46
CA ASN A 482 10.51 -28.41 15.31
C ASN A 482 11.20 -29.59 14.60
N PRO A 483 11.76 -30.57 15.37
CA PRO A 483 12.46 -31.71 14.80
C PRO A 483 11.55 -32.89 14.38
N ILE A 484 10.22 -32.80 14.61
CA ILE A 484 9.32 -33.96 14.48
C ILE A 484 8.65 -33.96 13.10
N GLU A 485 8.25 -32.78 12.63
CA GLU A 485 7.45 -32.61 11.43
C GLU A 485 7.92 -31.35 10.66
N GLY A 486 7.86 -31.38 9.34
CA GLY A 486 8.15 -30.24 8.50
C GLY A 486 9.62 -30.05 8.17
N ASP A 487 9.96 -28.84 7.73
CA ASP A 487 11.30 -28.49 7.22
C ASP A 487 12.42 -28.60 8.25
N GLY A 488 12.10 -28.64 9.54
CA GLY A 488 13.07 -28.78 10.63
C GLY A 488 13.60 -30.19 10.84
N VAL A 489 12.89 -31.23 10.32
CA VAL A 489 13.19 -32.63 10.58
C VAL A 489 14.61 -33.02 10.13
N SER A 490 15.01 -32.60 8.92
CA SER A 490 16.33 -32.95 8.36
C SER A 490 17.51 -32.42 9.14
N ALA A 491 17.31 -31.33 9.87
CA ALA A 491 18.32 -30.69 10.72
C ALA A 491 18.17 -31.06 12.21
N GLY A 492 17.21 -31.92 12.54
CA GLY A 492 16.90 -32.29 13.93
C GLY A 492 16.30 -31.11 14.74
N GLY A 493 15.69 -30.15 14.08
CA GLY A 493 15.21 -28.89 14.60
C GLY A 493 16.14 -27.72 14.27
N GLN A 494 15.55 -26.55 14.05
CA GLN A 494 16.28 -25.33 13.65
C GLN A 494 15.78 -24.13 14.43
N SER A 495 16.70 -23.24 14.81
CA SER A 495 16.34 -21.91 15.35
C SER A 495 17.21 -20.85 14.73
N TRP A 496 16.60 -19.70 14.42
CA TRP A 496 17.33 -18.49 14.05
C TRP A 496 16.70 -17.25 14.62
N GLN A 497 17.58 -16.35 15.00
CA GLN A 497 17.23 -15.05 15.54
C GLN A 497 17.88 -13.96 14.72
N THR A 498 17.10 -12.92 14.46
CA THR A 498 17.56 -11.76 13.69
C THR A 498 17.32 -10.49 14.48
N SER A 499 18.21 -9.53 14.33
CA SER A 499 18.01 -8.17 14.82
C SER A 499 18.40 -7.21 13.71
N GLN A 500 17.44 -6.44 13.24
CA GLN A 500 17.64 -5.38 12.26
C GLN A 500 17.33 -4.04 12.90
N ARG A 501 18.29 -3.11 12.86
CA ARG A 501 18.12 -1.75 13.35
C ARG A 501 18.35 -0.78 12.20
N ARG A 502 17.34 0.03 11.89
CA ARG A 502 17.43 1.11 10.92
C ARG A 502 17.28 2.44 11.63
N PHE A 503 18.27 3.29 11.46
CA PHE A 503 18.28 4.63 12.01
C PHE A 503 18.47 5.65 10.90
N THR A 504 17.43 6.45 10.65
CA THR A 504 17.45 7.56 9.71
C THR A 504 17.25 8.85 10.47
N TRP A 505 18.10 9.84 10.22
CA TRP A 505 17.85 11.19 10.67
C TRP A 505 18.01 12.17 9.52
N SER A 506 17.24 13.26 9.58
CA SER A 506 17.25 14.29 8.57
C SER A 506 17.14 15.68 9.15
N THR A 507 17.72 16.65 8.46
CA THR A 507 17.51 18.08 8.69
C THR A 507 17.02 18.73 7.41
N ILE A 508 16.04 19.63 7.55
CA ILE A 508 15.51 20.42 6.43
C ILE A 508 15.55 21.88 6.88
N ASN A 509 16.33 22.69 6.21
CA ASN A 509 16.46 24.12 6.48
C ASN A 509 15.88 24.85 5.27
N ARG A 510 14.98 25.82 5.49
CA ARG A 510 14.38 26.54 4.38
C ARG A 510 14.10 28.00 4.76
N LEU A 511 14.25 28.85 3.77
CA LEU A 511 13.85 30.24 3.78
C LEU A 511 12.62 30.36 2.89
N GLU A 512 11.53 30.82 3.45
CA GLU A 512 10.21 30.93 2.82
C GLU A 512 9.85 32.41 2.71
N TYR A 513 9.46 32.87 1.53
CA TYR A 513 9.01 34.23 1.28
C TYR A 513 7.68 34.22 0.57
N ASN A 514 6.67 34.85 1.19
CA ASN A 514 5.35 35.02 0.61
C ASN A 514 4.97 36.51 0.65
N THR A 515 4.52 37.02 -0.48
CA THR A 515 4.07 38.43 -0.55
C THR A 515 3.03 38.60 -1.63
N THR A 516 2.20 39.64 -1.44
CA THR A 516 1.26 40.12 -2.46
C THR A 516 1.58 41.58 -2.77
N LEU A 517 1.55 41.93 -4.05
CA LEU A 517 1.89 43.27 -4.56
C LEU A 517 0.76 43.77 -5.47
N GLY A 518 0.66 45.12 -5.63
CA GLY A 518 -0.28 45.73 -6.59
C GLY A 518 -1.73 45.47 -6.28
N ASP A 519 -2.23 45.85 -5.09
CA ASP A 519 -3.61 45.65 -4.65
C ASP A 519 -4.07 44.20 -4.73
N ASN A 520 -3.18 43.25 -4.36
CA ASN A 520 -3.35 41.81 -4.42
C ASN A 520 -3.36 41.19 -5.84
N GLU A 521 -2.95 41.94 -6.87
CA GLU A 521 -2.91 41.39 -8.23
C GLU A 521 -1.78 40.40 -8.46
N HIS A 522 -0.67 40.54 -7.73
CA HIS A 522 0.51 39.71 -7.90
C HIS A 522 0.82 38.96 -6.61
N PHE A 523 0.65 37.64 -6.62
CA PHE A 523 1.09 36.76 -5.54
C PHE A 523 2.41 36.13 -5.89
N ILE A 524 3.39 36.21 -4.98
CA ILE A 524 4.72 35.61 -5.13
C ILE A 524 4.99 34.74 -3.90
N SER A 525 5.33 33.47 -4.14
CA SER A 525 5.83 32.57 -3.12
C SER A 525 7.16 31.97 -3.58
N ALA A 526 8.20 32.09 -2.76
CA ALA A 526 9.51 31.55 -3.06
C ALA A 526 10.06 30.78 -1.85
N VAL A 527 10.73 29.66 -2.13
CA VAL A 527 11.40 28.85 -1.12
C VAL A 527 12.81 28.49 -1.58
N LEU A 528 13.78 28.72 -0.72
CA LEU A 528 15.14 28.19 -0.86
C LEU A 528 15.41 27.23 0.30
N GLY A 529 15.81 26.02 -0.02
CA GLY A 529 15.98 24.97 0.97
C GLY A 529 17.27 24.18 0.81
N GLN A 530 17.71 23.62 1.95
CA GLN A 530 18.78 22.65 2.02
C GLN A 530 18.29 21.50 2.90
N SER A 531 18.45 20.26 2.45
CA SER A 531 18.17 19.10 3.27
C SER A 531 19.34 18.14 3.30
N PHE A 532 19.52 17.49 4.45
CA PHE A 532 20.49 16.43 4.62
C PHE A 532 19.81 15.24 5.29
N GLN A 533 20.04 14.04 4.75
CA GLN A 533 19.56 12.80 5.33
C GLN A 533 20.69 11.78 5.41
N LYS A 534 20.75 11.05 6.54
CA LYS A 534 21.64 9.91 6.74
C LYS A 534 20.82 8.73 7.23
N ASN A 535 21.02 7.59 6.58
CA ASN A 535 20.48 6.30 6.98
C ASN A 535 21.63 5.38 7.39
N LYS A 536 21.40 4.59 8.44
CA LYS A 536 22.26 3.48 8.82
C LYS A 536 21.37 2.28 9.13
N ASN A 537 21.73 1.13 8.58
CA ASN A 537 21.09 -0.14 8.82
C ASN A 537 22.12 -1.13 9.35
N ASP A 538 21.89 -1.67 10.55
CA ASP A 538 22.68 -2.72 11.18
C ASP A 538 21.85 -4.01 11.18
N TYR A 539 22.47 -5.13 10.88
CA TYR A 539 21.84 -6.45 10.82
C TYR A 539 22.69 -7.47 11.54
N LEU A 540 22.06 -8.27 12.39
CA LEU A 540 22.63 -9.42 13.07
C LEU A 540 21.75 -10.63 12.83
N TYR A 541 22.37 -11.78 12.65
CA TYR A 541 21.74 -13.09 12.44
C TYR A 541 22.49 -14.13 13.24
N GLY A 542 21.74 -14.97 13.94
CA GLY A 542 22.25 -16.17 14.59
C GLY A 542 21.40 -17.38 14.17
N TYR A 543 22.00 -18.51 13.94
CA TYR A 543 21.39 -19.76 13.53
C TYR A 543 22.01 -20.93 14.30
N GLY A 544 21.22 -22.00 14.48
CA GLY A 544 21.69 -23.27 15.03
C GLY A 544 20.72 -24.41 14.75
N GLU A 545 21.23 -25.65 14.81
CA GLU A 545 20.50 -26.89 14.56
C GLU A 545 20.58 -27.83 15.77
N ALA A 546 19.66 -28.81 15.80
CA ALA A 546 19.59 -29.89 16.76
C ALA A 546 19.59 -29.38 18.23
N PRO A 547 18.45 -28.93 18.77
CA PRO A 547 18.39 -28.45 20.13
C PRO A 547 18.78 -29.48 21.15
N ALA A 548 19.43 -29.07 22.22
CA ALA A 548 19.90 -29.97 23.28
C ALA A 548 18.75 -30.67 24.03
N SER A 549 17.54 -30.11 24.00
CA SER A 549 16.31 -30.63 24.59
C SER A 549 15.11 -30.00 23.94
N ASP A 550 13.97 -30.69 23.92
CA ASP A 550 12.70 -30.16 23.51
C ASP A 550 12.28 -28.97 24.42
N GLY A 551 11.51 -28.02 23.85
CA GLY A 551 11.09 -26.81 24.55
C GLY A 551 12.14 -25.68 24.66
N LEU A 552 13.33 -25.87 24.06
CA LEU A 552 14.38 -24.87 23.98
C LEU A 552 14.37 -24.24 22.57
N TYR A 553 13.97 -22.99 22.46
CA TYR A 553 13.72 -22.34 21.17
C TYR A 553 14.78 -21.33 20.74
N TYR A 554 15.70 -20.94 21.66
CA TYR A 554 16.72 -19.92 21.39
C TYR A 554 18.01 -20.55 20.84
N VAL A 555 18.65 -19.87 19.89
CA VAL A 555 19.87 -20.33 19.17
C VAL A 555 20.96 -20.86 20.10
N ALA A 556 21.11 -20.29 21.29
CA ALA A 556 22.09 -20.73 22.28
C ALA A 556 21.94 -22.21 22.70
N SER A 557 20.75 -22.78 22.54
CA SER A 557 20.42 -24.17 22.88
C SER A 557 20.58 -25.16 21.72
N PHE A 558 21.05 -24.68 20.54
CA PHE A 558 21.23 -25.45 19.32
C PHE A 558 22.72 -25.60 19.00
N PRO A 559 23.38 -26.69 19.48
CA PRO A 559 24.81 -26.81 19.40
C PRO A 559 25.40 -27.20 18.04
N ALA A 560 24.56 -27.69 17.10
CA ALA A 560 25.01 -28.08 15.78
C ALA A 560 24.88 -26.95 14.75
N ASN A 561 25.80 -26.93 13.78
CA ASN A 561 25.81 -26.00 12.65
C ASN A 561 25.53 -24.51 13.04
N GLN A 562 26.15 -24.08 14.15
CA GLN A 562 25.99 -22.72 14.61
C GLN A 562 26.63 -21.73 13.65
N GLU A 563 25.83 -20.73 13.26
CA GLU A 563 26.27 -19.61 12.43
C GLU A 563 25.93 -18.28 13.11
N ALA A 564 26.84 -17.34 13.02
CA ALA A 564 26.60 -15.95 13.39
C ALA A 564 27.13 -15.04 12.28
N THR A 565 26.29 -14.15 11.81
CA THR A 565 26.69 -13.16 10.80
C THR A 565 26.13 -11.79 11.13
N GLY A 566 26.84 -10.76 10.69
CA GLY A 566 26.40 -9.39 10.87
C GLY A 566 26.87 -8.52 9.72
N SER A 567 26.09 -7.51 9.41
CA SER A 567 26.44 -6.54 8.40
C SER A 567 25.91 -5.17 8.77
N PHE A 568 26.50 -4.15 8.15
CA PHE A 568 25.94 -2.81 8.22
C PHE A 568 25.95 -2.17 6.83
N SER A 569 25.05 -1.23 6.63
CA SER A 569 25.04 -0.40 5.44
C SER A 569 24.65 1.02 5.80
N ASP A 570 25.23 2.01 5.11
CA ASP A 570 24.82 3.40 5.27
C ASP A 570 24.77 4.12 3.91
N TRP A 571 23.94 5.15 3.88
CA TRP A 571 23.92 6.10 2.76
C TRP A 571 23.57 7.50 3.26
N LYS A 572 23.93 8.49 2.45
CA LYS A 572 23.70 9.91 2.72
C LYS A 572 23.17 10.58 1.48
N VAL A 573 22.27 11.55 1.69
CA VAL A 573 21.76 12.44 0.65
C VAL A 573 21.89 13.88 1.12
N LEU A 574 22.40 14.74 0.27
CA LEU A 574 22.44 16.20 0.44
C LEU A 574 21.71 16.83 -0.73
N SER A 575 20.75 17.71 -0.44
CA SER A 575 19.92 18.33 -1.46
C SER A 575 19.79 19.82 -1.26
N TYR A 576 19.74 20.53 -2.38
CA TYR A 576 19.37 21.94 -2.46
C TYR A 576 18.12 22.07 -3.30
N VAL A 577 17.20 22.94 -2.89
CA VAL A 577 15.93 23.14 -3.59
C VAL A 577 15.59 24.62 -3.68
N GLY A 578 15.14 25.05 -4.85
CA GLY A 578 14.58 26.35 -5.09
C GLY A 578 13.18 26.19 -5.72
N VAL A 579 12.17 26.82 -5.15
CA VAL A 579 10.81 26.84 -5.70
C VAL A 579 10.36 28.28 -5.82
N ALA A 580 9.69 28.60 -6.91
CA ALA A 580 9.07 29.89 -7.14
C ALA A 580 7.67 29.67 -7.73
N ASN A 581 6.67 30.28 -7.08
CA ASN A 581 5.29 30.32 -7.54
C ASN A 581 4.94 31.78 -7.79
N TYR A 582 4.28 32.04 -8.91
CA TYR A 582 3.77 33.35 -9.26
C TYR A 582 2.34 33.23 -9.75
N SER A 583 1.45 34.04 -9.20
CA SER A 583 0.07 34.19 -9.68
C SER A 583 -0.22 35.64 -10.01
N TYR A 584 -0.80 35.87 -11.19
CA TYR A 584 -1.30 37.17 -11.62
C TYR A 584 -2.82 37.17 -11.63
N LYS A 585 -3.43 38.00 -10.72
CA LYS A 585 -4.89 38.11 -10.55
C LYS A 585 -5.61 36.77 -10.35
N ASP A 586 -4.93 35.80 -9.84
CA ASP A 586 -5.38 34.40 -9.73
C ASP A 586 -5.92 33.82 -11.06
N LYS A 587 -5.51 34.43 -12.20
CA LYS A 587 -5.82 33.97 -13.55
C LYS A 587 -4.71 33.13 -14.16
N TYR A 588 -3.49 33.65 -14.10
CA TYR A 588 -2.31 33.02 -14.71
C TYR A 588 -1.33 32.63 -13.63
N ILE A 589 -1.06 31.36 -13.50
CA ILE A 589 -0.23 30.78 -12.45
C ILE A 589 0.97 30.11 -13.09
N PHE A 590 2.15 30.35 -12.54
CA PHE A 590 3.41 29.76 -12.98
C PHE A 590 4.11 29.17 -11.76
N ASN A 591 4.65 27.94 -11.92
CA ASN A 591 5.48 27.25 -10.95
C ASN A 591 6.81 26.89 -11.58
N PHE A 592 7.87 27.11 -10.84
CA PHE A 592 9.22 26.67 -11.20
C PHE A 592 9.88 26.00 -10.00
N THR A 593 10.44 24.81 -10.20
CA THR A 593 11.24 24.12 -9.20
C THR A 593 12.58 23.73 -9.79
N TRP A 594 13.64 24.08 -9.08
CA TRP A 594 15.00 23.56 -9.29
C TRP A 594 15.44 22.75 -8.10
N ARG A 595 16.06 21.63 -8.36
CA ARG A 595 16.64 20.78 -7.34
C ARG A 595 17.99 20.21 -7.75
N ASN A 596 18.92 20.18 -6.81
CA ASN A 596 20.23 19.54 -6.97
C ASN A 596 20.40 18.52 -5.84
N ASP A 597 20.40 17.24 -6.19
CA ASP A 597 20.51 16.13 -5.25
C ASP A 597 21.83 15.42 -5.37
N GLY A 598 22.55 15.22 -4.25
CA GLY A 598 23.77 14.45 -4.15
C GLY A 598 23.60 13.18 -3.31
N SER A 599 23.88 12.01 -3.90
CA SER A 599 23.79 10.72 -3.21
C SER A 599 25.15 10.04 -3.08
N SER A 600 25.41 9.47 -1.89
CA SER A 600 26.61 8.69 -1.64
C SER A 600 26.65 7.34 -2.35
N ARG A 601 25.54 6.94 -2.99
CA ARG A 601 25.45 5.69 -3.76
C ARG A 601 26.21 5.73 -5.09
N PHE A 602 26.56 6.95 -5.57
CA PHE A 602 27.26 7.18 -6.82
C PHE A 602 28.71 7.60 -6.60
N ALA A 603 29.54 7.37 -7.60
CA ALA A 603 30.92 7.85 -7.62
C ALA A 603 31.01 9.39 -7.54
N SER A 604 32.13 9.93 -7.08
CA SER A 604 32.24 11.38 -6.78
C SER A 604 31.90 12.30 -7.96
N GLY A 605 32.21 11.90 -9.20
CA GLY A 605 31.89 12.65 -10.42
C GLY A 605 30.41 12.58 -10.85
N TYR A 606 29.64 11.65 -10.33
CA TYR A 606 28.25 11.38 -10.73
C TYR A 606 27.26 11.51 -9.58
N ARG A 607 27.72 12.00 -8.41
CA ARG A 607 26.88 12.12 -7.19
C ARG A 607 25.72 13.06 -7.34
N PHE A 608 25.94 14.21 -8.00
CA PHE A 608 24.97 15.29 -8.05
C PHE A 608 24.21 15.28 -9.37
N GLY A 609 22.88 15.23 -9.27
CA GLY A 609 21.95 15.41 -10.38
C GLY A 609 21.19 16.73 -10.24
N ASN A 610 20.99 17.44 -11.36
CA ASN A 610 20.10 18.59 -11.42
C ASN A 610 18.78 18.19 -12.05
N PHE A 611 17.69 18.60 -11.43
CA PHE A 611 16.33 18.31 -11.87
C PHE A 611 15.51 19.60 -11.88
N PHE A 612 14.70 19.77 -12.90
CA PHE A 612 13.88 20.95 -13.10
C PHE A 612 12.44 20.57 -13.30
N SER A 613 11.50 21.43 -12.84
CA SER A 613 10.13 21.34 -13.25
C SER A 613 9.53 22.71 -13.51
N TYR A 614 8.60 22.75 -14.45
CA TYR A 614 7.85 23.90 -14.89
C TYR A 614 6.38 23.56 -14.88
N GLY A 615 5.58 24.49 -14.39
CA GLY A 615 4.13 24.37 -14.41
C GLY A 615 3.48 25.68 -14.77
N ALA A 616 2.36 25.60 -15.48
CA ALA A 616 1.53 26.72 -15.80
C ALA A 616 0.05 26.35 -15.63
N ALA A 617 -0.75 27.28 -15.13
CA ALA A 617 -2.20 27.11 -15.11
C ALA A 617 -2.91 28.40 -15.50
N TRP A 618 -4.09 28.23 -16.12
CA TRP A 618 -4.97 29.30 -16.48
C TRP A 618 -6.34 29.04 -15.87
N ASN A 619 -6.75 29.89 -14.94
CA ASN A 619 -8.08 29.91 -14.36
C ASN A 619 -9.00 30.64 -15.34
N ILE A 620 -9.60 29.89 -16.26
CA ILE A 620 -10.45 30.41 -17.33
C ILE A 620 -11.73 31.05 -16.75
N SER A 621 -12.24 30.46 -15.65
CA SER A 621 -13.39 31.01 -14.93
C SER A 621 -13.20 32.44 -14.40
N ASN A 622 -11.94 32.83 -14.11
CA ASN A 622 -11.64 34.17 -13.62
C ASN A 622 -11.57 35.24 -14.76
N GLU A 623 -11.79 34.83 -16.02
CA GLU A 623 -11.83 35.75 -17.15
C GLU A 623 -13.16 36.46 -17.26
N ASN A 624 -13.13 37.75 -17.73
CA ASN A 624 -14.31 38.60 -17.80
C ASN A 624 -15.43 37.98 -18.66
N PHE A 625 -15.14 37.13 -19.63
CA PHE A 625 -16.12 36.48 -20.50
C PHE A 625 -16.91 35.35 -19.82
N LEU A 626 -16.45 34.88 -18.63
CA LEU A 626 -17.17 33.92 -17.80
C LEU A 626 -17.69 34.49 -16.48
N ALA A 627 -17.43 35.75 -16.17
CA ALA A 627 -17.73 36.38 -14.87
C ALA A 627 -19.22 36.27 -14.46
N ASP A 628 -20.14 36.28 -15.42
CA ASP A 628 -21.59 36.20 -15.15
C ASP A 628 -22.16 34.81 -15.52
N ASN A 629 -21.35 33.79 -15.67
CA ASN A 629 -21.82 32.48 -16.06
C ASN A 629 -22.28 31.66 -14.84
N SER A 630 -23.56 31.35 -14.80
CA SER A 630 -24.18 30.59 -13.69
C SER A 630 -23.98 29.08 -13.77
N VAL A 631 -23.45 28.57 -14.88
CA VAL A 631 -23.22 27.12 -15.09
C VAL A 631 -21.78 26.70 -14.76
N VAL A 632 -20.80 27.52 -15.16
CA VAL A 632 -19.38 27.27 -14.98
C VAL A 632 -18.87 28.06 -13.78
N ASN A 633 -18.73 27.42 -12.63
CA ASN A 633 -18.20 28.02 -11.41
C ASN A 633 -16.68 28.04 -11.43
N ASN A 634 -16.08 26.96 -11.92
CA ASN A 634 -14.65 26.87 -12.14
C ASN A 634 -14.32 26.17 -13.45
N LEU A 635 -13.32 26.69 -14.13
CA LEU A 635 -12.69 26.05 -15.26
C LEU A 635 -11.21 26.43 -15.28
N LYS A 636 -10.35 25.43 -15.09
CA LYS A 636 -8.90 25.63 -14.97
C LYS A 636 -8.16 24.65 -15.87
N LEU A 637 -7.38 25.18 -16.79
CA LEU A 637 -6.43 24.42 -17.60
C LEU A 637 -5.07 24.44 -16.92
N ARG A 638 -4.46 23.29 -16.69
CA ARG A 638 -3.10 23.18 -16.11
C ARG A 638 -2.22 22.28 -16.94
N ALA A 639 -0.94 22.61 -16.99
CA ALA A 639 0.10 21.79 -17.61
C ALA A 639 1.36 21.84 -16.77
N SER A 640 2.03 20.70 -16.59
CA SER A 640 3.35 20.62 -15.98
C SER A 640 4.26 19.68 -16.73
N TRP A 641 5.54 20.01 -16.76
CA TRP A 641 6.61 19.15 -17.23
C TRP A 641 7.78 19.24 -16.27
N GLY A 642 8.47 18.13 -16.06
CA GLY A 642 9.67 18.14 -15.25
C GLY A 642 10.34 16.80 -15.09
N GLU A 643 11.50 16.84 -14.46
CA GLU A 643 12.40 15.70 -14.26
C GLU A 643 12.50 15.37 -12.76
N ALA A 644 12.61 14.09 -12.45
CA ALA A 644 12.96 13.59 -11.13
C ALA A 644 13.98 12.46 -11.27
N GLY A 645 14.99 12.43 -10.41
CA GLY A 645 15.94 11.32 -10.36
C GLY A 645 15.43 10.13 -9.54
N ASP A 646 16.01 8.96 -9.75
CA ASP A 646 15.92 7.84 -8.81
C ASP A 646 17.31 7.35 -8.43
N GLN A 647 17.55 7.17 -7.12
CA GLN A 647 18.80 6.65 -6.56
C GLN A 647 18.72 5.18 -6.17
N ASN A 648 17.65 4.45 -6.53
CA ASN A 648 17.41 3.07 -6.10
C ASN A 648 18.35 2.06 -6.79
N ILE A 649 19.60 2.23 -6.53
CA ILE A 649 20.72 1.38 -6.93
C ILE A 649 21.31 0.73 -5.67
N GLY A 650 21.83 -0.48 -5.81
CA GLY A 650 22.58 -1.15 -4.74
C GLY A 650 23.72 -0.27 -4.24
N LEU A 651 24.05 -0.40 -2.96
CA LEU A 651 25.16 0.36 -2.38
C LEU A 651 26.50 -0.06 -3.00
N ASN A 652 27.35 0.95 -3.27
CA ASN A 652 28.72 0.75 -3.76
C ASN A 652 28.84 0.07 -5.13
N GLN A 653 27.80 0.02 -5.96
CA GLN A 653 27.86 -0.60 -7.29
C GLN A 653 28.81 0.12 -8.27
N TYR A 654 29.25 1.32 -7.93
CA TYR A 654 30.30 2.01 -8.68
C TYR A 654 31.71 1.47 -8.42
N GLN A 655 31.87 0.58 -7.41
CA GLN A 655 33.14 -0.07 -7.02
C GLN A 655 33.07 -1.57 -7.25
N SER A 656 34.20 -2.18 -7.58
CA SER A 656 34.34 -3.62 -7.54
C SER A 656 34.35 -4.09 -6.10
N LEU A 657 33.49 -5.05 -5.77
CA LEU A 657 33.32 -5.57 -4.41
C LEU A 657 33.97 -6.93 -4.27
N PHE A 658 34.38 -7.25 -3.04
CA PHE A 658 35.02 -8.51 -2.68
C PHE A 658 34.22 -9.25 -1.61
N GLY A 659 34.10 -10.56 -1.76
CA GLY A 659 33.55 -11.47 -0.76
C GLY A 659 34.63 -12.13 0.07
N TYR A 660 34.30 -12.49 1.31
CA TYR A 660 35.19 -13.11 2.29
C TYR A 660 34.72 -14.49 2.73
N SER A 661 33.64 -15.00 2.14
CA SER A 661 33.06 -16.31 2.49
C SER A 661 33.70 -17.50 1.74
N GLY A 662 34.69 -17.22 0.90
CA GLY A 662 35.42 -18.25 0.20
C GLY A 662 36.42 -18.97 1.12
N ASN A 663 36.66 -20.23 0.82
CA ASN A 663 37.67 -21.07 1.49
C ASN A 663 38.61 -21.65 0.44
N TYR A 664 39.92 -21.47 0.61
CA TYR A 664 40.97 -22.06 -0.22
C TYR A 664 41.95 -22.79 0.69
N ASP A 665 42.04 -24.09 0.52
CA ASP A 665 42.92 -24.97 1.33
C ASP A 665 42.72 -24.77 2.85
N ASN A 666 41.45 -24.73 3.30
CA ASN A 666 41.05 -24.42 4.68
C ASN A 666 41.50 -23.05 5.22
N GLN A 667 41.88 -22.12 4.34
CA GLN A 667 42.18 -20.73 4.66
C GLN A 667 41.08 -19.83 4.10
N GLY A 668 40.68 -18.81 4.88
CA GLY A 668 39.72 -17.83 4.39
C GLY A 668 40.23 -17.12 3.12
N ALA A 669 39.41 -17.10 2.09
CA ALA A 669 39.72 -16.52 0.80
C ALA A 669 38.94 -15.23 0.53
N VAL A 670 39.59 -14.29 -0.16
CA VAL A 670 38.97 -13.08 -0.67
C VAL A 670 38.88 -13.20 -2.19
N PHE A 671 37.66 -12.99 -2.72
CA PHE A 671 37.43 -13.08 -4.17
C PHE A 671 36.53 -11.95 -4.65
N PRO A 672 36.69 -11.50 -5.90
CA PRO A 672 35.83 -10.45 -6.46
C PRO A 672 34.39 -10.98 -6.64
N THR A 673 33.40 -10.22 -6.17
CA THR A 673 31.98 -10.58 -6.26
C THR A 673 31.23 -9.74 -7.28
N SER A 674 31.71 -8.55 -7.60
CA SER A 674 31.06 -7.68 -8.59
C SER A 674 32.08 -6.86 -9.38
N PHE A 675 31.77 -6.56 -10.62
CA PHE A 675 32.50 -5.63 -11.46
C PHE A 675 31.86 -4.24 -11.38
N GLY A 676 32.52 -3.30 -10.71
CA GLY A 676 31.99 -1.95 -10.48
C GLY A 676 31.86 -1.14 -11.77
N ASN A 677 30.91 -0.23 -11.79
CA ASN A 677 30.73 0.74 -12.88
C ASN A 677 30.92 2.17 -12.36
N ALA A 678 32.09 2.74 -12.59
CA ALA A 678 32.48 4.07 -12.06
C ALA A 678 31.66 5.24 -12.67
N ILE A 679 30.96 5.01 -13.80
CA ILE A 679 30.15 6.03 -14.49
C ILE A 679 28.66 5.89 -14.22
N ILE A 680 28.27 4.94 -13.37
CA ILE A 680 26.88 4.72 -13.04
C ILE A 680 26.26 6.00 -12.45
N SER A 681 25.06 6.35 -12.91
CA SER A 681 24.38 7.59 -12.55
C SER A 681 22.89 7.38 -12.27
N TRP A 682 22.18 8.47 -12.07
CA TRP A 682 20.75 8.54 -11.78
C TRP A 682 19.91 7.97 -12.93
N GLU A 683 18.88 7.15 -12.59
CA GLU A 683 17.73 7.00 -13.48
C GLU A 683 16.96 8.32 -13.52
N LYS A 684 16.44 8.71 -14.67
CA LYS A 684 15.69 9.96 -14.86
C LYS A 684 14.26 9.68 -15.26
N SER A 685 13.32 10.24 -14.53
CA SER A 685 11.90 10.19 -14.88
C SER A 685 11.45 11.57 -15.36
N GLU A 686 11.13 11.67 -16.63
CA GLU A 686 10.51 12.85 -17.24
C GLU A 686 9.00 12.69 -17.23
N LYS A 687 8.28 13.68 -16.73
CA LYS A 687 6.82 13.63 -16.60
C LYS A 687 6.19 14.83 -17.29
N LEU A 688 5.19 14.56 -18.11
CA LEU A 688 4.26 15.54 -18.68
C LEU A 688 2.86 15.28 -18.14
N ASP A 689 2.18 16.33 -17.69
CA ASP A 689 0.79 16.29 -17.23
C ASP A 689 0.04 17.48 -17.84
N VAL A 690 -1.12 17.24 -18.44
CA VAL A 690 -2.02 18.28 -18.95
C VAL A 690 -3.42 17.92 -18.53
N ALA A 691 -4.12 18.82 -17.83
CA ALA A 691 -5.46 18.53 -17.34
C ALA A 691 -6.37 19.77 -17.33
N LEU A 692 -7.67 19.49 -17.39
CA LEU A 692 -8.75 20.44 -17.26
C LEU A 692 -9.53 20.09 -15.99
N ASP A 693 -9.50 20.98 -15.01
CA ASP A 693 -10.31 20.88 -13.80
C ASP A 693 -11.56 21.74 -14.00
N PHE A 694 -12.72 21.25 -13.54
CA PHE A 694 -13.99 21.95 -13.70
C PHE A 694 -14.89 21.83 -12.47
N ALA A 695 -15.70 22.85 -12.25
CA ALA A 695 -16.83 22.83 -11.31
C ALA A 695 -18.02 23.53 -11.97
N LEU A 696 -19.16 22.85 -11.97
CA LEU A 696 -20.34 23.25 -12.71
C LEU A 696 -21.59 23.24 -11.82
N PHE A 697 -22.60 24.06 -12.18
CA PHE A 697 -23.94 24.09 -11.57
C PHE A 697 -23.88 24.38 -10.06
N ASN A 698 -23.17 25.42 -9.64
CA ASN A 698 -22.89 25.79 -8.25
C ASN A 698 -22.18 24.63 -7.51
N ASP A 699 -21.09 24.14 -8.15
CA ASP A 699 -20.21 23.07 -7.66
C ASP A 699 -20.89 21.71 -7.45
N ARG A 700 -22.11 21.54 -8.00
CA ARG A 700 -22.80 20.24 -7.95
C ARG A 700 -22.12 19.16 -8.77
N VAL A 701 -21.35 19.53 -9.77
CA VAL A 701 -20.56 18.60 -10.58
C VAL A 701 -19.14 19.13 -10.63
N THR A 702 -18.24 18.43 -9.98
CA THR A 702 -16.81 18.73 -9.98
C THR A 702 -16.03 17.59 -10.60
N GLY A 703 -14.89 17.90 -11.22
CA GLY A 703 -14.09 16.85 -11.81
C GLY A 703 -12.81 17.35 -12.46
N SER A 704 -12.08 16.39 -12.98
CA SER A 704 -10.83 16.62 -13.71
C SER A 704 -10.69 15.59 -14.83
N VAL A 705 -10.21 16.06 -15.99
CA VAL A 705 -9.81 15.19 -17.11
C VAL A 705 -8.37 15.53 -17.48
N GLY A 706 -7.50 14.55 -17.44
CA GLY A 706 -6.09 14.77 -17.70
C GLY A 706 -5.44 13.70 -18.55
N TYR A 707 -4.38 14.08 -19.24
CA TYR A 707 -3.44 13.19 -19.94
C TYR A 707 -2.10 13.26 -19.22
N TYR A 708 -1.48 12.11 -19.02
CA TYR A 708 -0.13 12.04 -18.48
C TYR A 708 0.78 11.19 -19.37
N GLN A 709 2.07 11.51 -19.37
CA GLN A 709 3.14 10.69 -19.92
C GLN A 709 4.34 10.74 -18.97
N ARG A 710 4.89 9.57 -18.66
CA ARG A 710 6.11 9.41 -17.88
C ARG A 710 7.11 8.56 -18.65
N ASP A 711 8.22 9.14 -19.04
CA ASP A 711 9.35 8.47 -19.66
C ASP A 711 10.46 8.30 -18.62
N THR A 712 10.77 7.05 -18.26
CA THR A 712 11.92 6.77 -17.41
C THR A 712 13.08 6.36 -18.32
N LYS A 713 14.16 7.14 -18.27
CA LYS A 713 15.34 6.99 -19.10
C LYS A 713 16.54 6.58 -18.26
N ASP A 714 17.56 6.06 -18.93
CA ASP A 714 18.80 5.63 -18.30
C ASP A 714 18.55 4.60 -17.18
N LEU A 715 17.62 3.67 -17.40
CA LEU A 715 17.28 2.63 -16.45
C LEU A 715 18.50 1.77 -16.11
N LEU A 716 18.59 1.42 -14.84
CA LEU A 716 19.63 0.55 -14.34
C LEU A 716 19.32 -0.91 -14.70
N GLN A 717 20.14 -1.47 -15.55
CA GLN A 717 19.99 -2.85 -16.02
C GLN A 717 21.29 -3.63 -15.81
N SER A 718 21.17 -4.91 -15.43
CA SER A 718 22.28 -5.86 -15.40
C SER A 718 22.59 -6.31 -16.81
N VAL A 719 23.68 -5.81 -17.38
CA VAL A 719 24.12 -6.12 -18.75
C VAL A 719 25.10 -7.27 -18.71
N PRO A 720 24.86 -8.36 -19.45
CA PRO A 720 25.79 -9.49 -19.54
C PRO A 720 27.17 -9.06 -20.01
N LEU A 721 28.21 -9.63 -19.43
CA LEU A 721 29.60 -9.43 -19.84
C LEU A 721 30.18 -10.71 -20.42
N SER A 722 31.23 -10.56 -21.24
CA SER A 722 32.03 -11.72 -21.63
C SER A 722 32.64 -12.38 -20.40
N LEU A 723 32.46 -13.68 -20.26
CA LEU A 723 33.02 -14.46 -19.13
C LEU A 723 34.54 -14.37 -18.99
N THR A 724 35.25 -13.92 -20.04
CA THR A 724 36.67 -13.62 -19.98
C THR A 724 37.03 -12.50 -19.01
N THR A 725 36.06 -11.66 -18.63
CA THR A 725 36.22 -10.62 -17.59
C THR A 725 36.25 -11.19 -16.18
N GLY A 726 35.89 -12.45 -15.99
CA GLY A 726 35.67 -13.07 -14.69
C GLY A 726 34.35 -12.74 -14.02
N HIS A 727 33.47 -11.98 -14.69
CA HIS A 727 32.16 -11.59 -14.20
C HIS A 727 31.07 -11.90 -15.24
N SER A 728 29.87 -12.22 -14.77
CA SER A 728 28.72 -12.54 -15.65
C SER A 728 27.98 -11.29 -16.13
N SER A 729 27.99 -10.20 -15.34
CA SER A 729 27.26 -8.97 -15.67
C SER A 729 27.81 -7.75 -14.97
N GLN A 730 27.42 -6.57 -15.44
CA GLN A 730 27.66 -5.26 -14.83
C GLN A 730 26.38 -4.43 -14.88
N THR A 731 26.08 -3.68 -13.82
CA THR A 731 24.95 -2.73 -13.83
C THR A 731 25.32 -1.49 -14.63
N GLN A 732 24.47 -1.12 -15.61
CA GLN A 732 24.64 0.02 -16.49
C GLN A 732 23.36 0.83 -16.65
N ASN A 733 23.45 2.11 -17.03
CA ASN A 733 22.32 2.98 -17.36
C ASN A 733 21.98 2.83 -18.85
N VAL A 734 20.99 1.99 -19.23
CA VAL A 734 20.84 1.59 -20.65
C VAL A 734 19.42 1.39 -21.15
N GLY A 735 18.39 1.42 -20.34
CA GLY A 735 17.02 1.17 -20.76
C GLY A 735 16.11 2.38 -20.67
N ASP A 736 15.04 2.40 -21.46
CA ASP A 736 13.99 3.41 -21.40
C ASP A 736 12.60 2.76 -21.41
N VAL A 737 11.69 3.26 -20.54
CA VAL A 737 10.31 2.78 -20.42
C VAL A 737 9.36 3.97 -20.38
N ARG A 738 8.24 3.87 -21.09
CA ARG A 738 7.14 4.83 -21.10
C ARG A 738 5.92 4.29 -20.39
N ASN A 739 5.26 5.16 -19.62
CA ASN A 739 3.89 4.98 -19.16
C ASN A 739 3.08 6.20 -19.59
N SER A 740 1.93 5.99 -20.24
CA SER A 740 1.04 7.06 -20.66
C SER A 740 -0.42 6.67 -20.47
N GLY A 741 -1.29 7.66 -20.28
CA GLY A 741 -2.70 7.38 -20.09
C GLY A 741 -3.56 8.60 -19.85
N ILE A 742 -4.85 8.35 -19.69
CA ILE A 742 -5.86 9.35 -19.40
C ILE A 742 -6.41 9.09 -18.00
N GLU A 743 -6.59 10.13 -17.21
CA GLU A 743 -7.23 10.12 -15.90
C GLU A 743 -8.49 10.97 -15.95
N VAL A 744 -9.60 10.43 -15.44
CA VAL A 744 -10.87 11.16 -15.26
C VAL A 744 -11.32 10.97 -13.82
N GLU A 745 -11.66 12.07 -13.16
CA GLU A 745 -12.26 12.10 -11.84
C GLU A 745 -13.56 12.91 -11.91
N LEU A 746 -14.61 12.44 -11.26
CA LEU A 746 -15.92 13.08 -11.21
C LEU A 746 -16.54 12.92 -9.82
N ASP A 747 -17.11 13.99 -9.29
CA ASP A 747 -17.98 13.98 -8.12
C ASP A 747 -19.22 14.81 -8.47
N ALA A 748 -20.42 14.26 -8.21
CA ALA A 748 -21.67 14.89 -8.60
C ALA A 748 -22.72 14.74 -7.51
N THR A 749 -23.18 15.86 -6.94
CA THR A 749 -24.36 15.93 -6.10
C THR A 749 -25.61 15.91 -6.99
N VAL A 750 -26.19 14.72 -7.15
CA VAL A 750 -27.33 14.48 -8.04
C VAL A 750 -28.61 15.08 -7.46
N VAL A 751 -28.79 14.91 -6.15
CA VAL A 751 -29.97 15.44 -5.43
C VAL A 751 -29.50 16.07 -4.12
N LYS A 752 -29.95 17.34 -3.89
CA LYS A 752 -29.86 18.02 -2.60
C LYS A 752 -31.19 18.66 -2.31
N ALA A 753 -31.93 18.17 -1.32
CA ALA A 753 -33.27 18.61 -0.98
C ALA A 753 -33.51 18.55 0.53
N GLY A 754 -33.34 19.70 1.22
CA GLY A 754 -33.36 19.77 2.67
C GLY A 754 -32.27 18.89 3.28
N ASP A 755 -32.62 18.04 4.25
CA ASP A 755 -31.68 17.12 4.90
C ASP A 755 -31.24 15.94 4.03
N PHE A 756 -31.75 15.83 2.79
CA PHE A 756 -31.44 14.71 1.88
C PHE A 756 -30.36 15.10 0.87
N GLU A 757 -29.28 14.35 0.80
CA GLU A 757 -28.21 14.50 -0.17
C GLU A 757 -27.85 13.14 -0.78
N PHE A 758 -27.68 13.12 -2.11
CA PHE A 758 -27.26 11.94 -2.84
C PHE A 758 -26.19 12.32 -3.85
N ASP A 759 -24.99 11.77 -3.65
CA ASP A 759 -23.83 12.00 -4.50
C ASP A 759 -23.44 10.72 -5.24
N ILE A 760 -22.92 10.90 -6.44
CA ILE A 760 -22.23 9.87 -7.21
C ILE A 760 -20.83 10.38 -7.49
N TYR A 761 -19.83 9.59 -7.14
CA TYR A 761 -18.43 9.91 -7.43
C TYR A 761 -17.76 8.74 -8.15
N GLY A 762 -16.71 9.04 -8.88
CA GLY A 762 -15.94 8.00 -9.54
C GLY A 762 -14.68 8.51 -10.21
N ASN A 763 -13.85 7.57 -10.55
CA ASN A 763 -12.65 7.83 -11.32
C ASN A 763 -12.34 6.68 -12.25
N VAL A 764 -11.61 6.97 -13.32
CA VAL A 764 -11.02 5.98 -14.20
C VAL A 764 -9.66 6.45 -14.70
N SER A 765 -8.73 5.53 -14.78
CA SER A 765 -7.40 5.76 -15.32
C SER A 765 -7.04 4.66 -16.29
N THR A 766 -6.51 5.03 -17.45
CA THR A 766 -5.86 4.10 -18.36
C THR A 766 -4.35 4.19 -18.17
N ASN A 767 -3.64 3.09 -18.46
CA ASN A 767 -2.18 3.06 -18.45
C ASN A 767 -1.67 2.15 -19.58
N GLU A 768 -0.89 2.70 -20.47
CA GLU A 768 -0.11 1.96 -21.47
C GLU A 768 1.35 1.97 -21.01
N ASN A 769 1.93 0.79 -20.83
CA ASN A 769 3.32 0.60 -20.42
C ASN A 769 4.10 0.02 -21.59
N GLU A 770 5.18 0.68 -22.03
CA GLU A 770 5.97 0.30 -23.21
C GLU A 770 7.47 0.43 -22.92
N VAL A 771 8.21 -0.61 -23.26
CA VAL A 771 9.69 -0.60 -23.27
C VAL A 771 10.15 0.06 -24.57
N LEU A 772 10.81 1.22 -24.46
CA LEU A 772 11.29 1.97 -25.62
C LEU A 772 12.71 1.56 -26.03
N LYS A 773 13.53 1.10 -25.06
CA LYS A 773 14.92 0.74 -25.30
C LYS A 773 15.41 -0.27 -24.25
N LEU A 774 16.25 -1.20 -24.69
CA LEU A 774 17.02 -2.12 -23.83
C LEU A 774 18.53 -1.97 -24.08
N ALA A 775 19.34 -2.66 -23.26
CA ALA A 775 20.75 -2.84 -23.55
C ALA A 775 20.94 -3.57 -24.87
N GLN A 776 22.00 -3.25 -25.59
CA GLN A 776 22.34 -3.91 -26.86
C GLN A 776 23.62 -4.73 -26.73
N ASP A 777 23.69 -5.83 -27.50
CA ASP A 777 24.90 -6.61 -27.65
C ASP A 777 25.92 -5.92 -28.60
N ALA A 778 27.05 -6.57 -28.84
CA ALA A 778 28.11 -6.02 -29.68
C ALA A 778 27.68 -5.87 -31.17
N ASP A 779 26.66 -6.60 -31.58
CA ASP A 779 26.12 -6.58 -32.96
C ASP A 779 24.97 -5.59 -33.13
N GLY A 780 24.55 -4.91 -32.01
CA GLY A 780 23.49 -3.91 -31.99
C GLY A 780 22.08 -4.49 -31.81
N ASN A 781 21.96 -5.77 -31.43
CA ASN A 781 20.67 -6.37 -31.14
C ASN A 781 20.28 -6.11 -29.68
N ASP A 782 19.00 -5.91 -29.43
CA ASP A 782 18.48 -5.74 -28.08
C ASP A 782 18.70 -7.00 -27.23
N ILE A 783 19.22 -6.83 -26.01
CA ILE A 783 19.36 -7.91 -25.04
C ILE A 783 18.00 -8.10 -24.37
N ASN A 784 17.25 -9.10 -24.86
CA ASN A 784 15.96 -9.47 -24.32
C ASN A 784 16.09 -10.01 -22.88
N LEU A 785 15.12 -9.67 -22.03
CA LEU A 785 15.05 -10.15 -20.65
C LEU A 785 13.93 -11.19 -20.57
N ASP A 786 14.27 -12.42 -20.91
CA ASP A 786 13.34 -13.54 -20.88
C ASP A 786 13.40 -14.24 -19.52
N GLY A 787 12.27 -14.22 -18.80
CA GLY A 787 12.03 -14.94 -17.56
C GLY A 787 11.35 -16.28 -17.84
N PHE A 788 10.92 -16.96 -16.78
CA PHE A 788 10.27 -18.27 -16.89
C PHE A 788 8.84 -18.18 -17.44
N TYR A 789 8.09 -17.16 -17.09
CA TYR A 789 6.69 -16.93 -17.49
C TYR A 789 6.50 -15.64 -18.28
N THR A 790 7.44 -14.73 -18.21
CA THR A 790 7.32 -13.37 -18.77
C THR A 790 8.56 -13.00 -19.55
N ALA A 791 8.43 -12.08 -20.49
CA ALA A 791 9.56 -11.48 -21.19
C ALA A 791 9.44 -9.95 -21.21
N THR A 792 10.59 -9.26 -21.31
CA THR A 792 10.68 -7.82 -21.50
C THR A 792 11.39 -7.57 -22.82
N ARG A 793 10.70 -6.95 -23.77
CA ARG A 793 11.21 -6.64 -25.12
C ARG A 793 10.77 -5.25 -25.55
N VAL A 794 11.51 -4.63 -26.44
CA VAL A 794 11.17 -3.33 -27.01
C VAL A 794 9.80 -3.42 -27.72
N GLY A 795 8.94 -2.40 -27.52
CA GLY A 795 7.57 -2.34 -28.05
C GLY A 795 6.55 -3.17 -27.27
N LYS A 796 6.93 -3.76 -26.11
CA LYS A 796 6.04 -4.51 -25.23
C LYS A 796 6.03 -3.90 -23.82
N SER A 797 5.02 -4.30 -23.02
CA SER A 797 5.00 -3.99 -21.60
C SER A 797 6.14 -4.70 -20.87
N ILE A 798 6.67 -4.09 -19.80
CA ILE A 798 7.65 -4.78 -18.96
C ILE A 798 7.06 -6.06 -18.36
N TYR A 799 7.82 -7.16 -18.46
CA TYR A 799 7.40 -8.46 -17.93
C TYR A 799 6.03 -8.94 -18.44
N GLU A 800 5.75 -8.76 -19.74
CA GLU A 800 4.55 -9.29 -20.39
C GLU A 800 4.61 -10.83 -20.39
N PHE A 801 3.45 -11.51 -20.23
CA PHE A 801 3.41 -12.97 -20.24
C PHE A 801 3.86 -13.51 -21.60
N TYR A 802 4.84 -14.43 -21.55
CA TYR A 802 5.48 -15.01 -22.70
C TYR A 802 5.56 -16.54 -22.52
N LEU A 803 4.52 -17.22 -22.95
CA LEU A 803 4.28 -18.64 -22.70
C LEU A 803 4.01 -19.42 -23.99
N ARG A 804 4.11 -20.73 -23.90
CA ARG A 804 3.63 -21.65 -24.94
C ARG A 804 2.12 -21.75 -24.87
N GLN A 805 1.47 -21.87 -26.02
CA GLN A 805 0.02 -21.97 -26.11
C GLN A 805 -0.44 -23.44 -26.02
N PHE A 806 -1.39 -23.65 -25.14
CA PHE A 806 -2.16 -24.88 -25.03
C PHE A 806 -3.29 -24.85 -26.06
N GLY A 807 -3.21 -25.71 -27.07
CA GLY A 807 -4.20 -25.75 -28.14
C GLY A 807 -5.52 -26.40 -27.72
N GLY A 808 -5.48 -27.16 -26.63
CA GLY A 808 -6.66 -27.90 -26.13
C GLY A 808 -6.41 -29.39 -25.92
N VAL A 809 -7.51 -30.13 -25.92
CA VAL A 809 -7.52 -31.58 -25.81
C VAL A 809 -8.08 -32.17 -27.12
N ASN A 810 -7.36 -33.08 -27.71
CA ASN A 810 -7.81 -33.74 -28.95
C ASN A 810 -9.08 -34.56 -28.69
N PRO A 811 -10.21 -34.26 -29.36
CA PRO A 811 -11.49 -34.93 -29.10
C PRO A 811 -11.50 -36.42 -29.38
N ASP A 812 -10.62 -36.90 -30.28
CA ASP A 812 -10.58 -38.30 -30.67
C ASP A 812 -9.87 -39.22 -29.68
N ASN A 813 -8.89 -38.66 -28.95
CA ASN A 813 -8.01 -39.49 -28.09
C ASN A 813 -7.72 -38.90 -26.68
N GLY A 814 -8.20 -37.69 -26.37
CA GLY A 814 -8.06 -37.05 -25.08
C GLY A 814 -6.65 -36.58 -24.71
N ASN A 815 -5.72 -36.56 -25.66
CA ASN A 815 -4.37 -36.07 -25.41
C ASN A 815 -4.28 -34.55 -25.52
N PRO A 816 -3.48 -33.89 -24.71
CA PRO A 816 -3.21 -32.45 -24.86
C PRO A 816 -2.39 -32.21 -26.14
N TYR A 817 -2.65 -31.09 -26.82
CA TYR A 817 -1.83 -30.59 -27.90
C TYR A 817 -1.49 -29.12 -27.70
N TYR A 818 -0.45 -28.66 -28.38
CA TYR A 818 0.11 -27.32 -28.24
C TYR A 818 0.21 -26.67 -29.62
N ILE A 819 0.18 -25.36 -29.68
CA ILE A 819 0.27 -24.57 -30.91
C ILE A 819 1.75 -24.29 -31.18
N VAL A 820 2.16 -24.50 -32.44
CA VAL A 820 3.48 -24.06 -32.91
C VAL A 820 3.36 -22.55 -33.19
N GLY A 821 3.70 -21.74 -32.19
CA GLY A 821 3.60 -20.28 -32.30
C GLY A 821 4.63 -19.67 -33.24
N GLY A 822 4.42 -18.42 -33.63
CA GLY A 822 5.42 -17.62 -34.34
C GLY A 822 6.55 -17.19 -33.45
N ASP A 823 7.73 -16.98 -34.01
CA ASP A 823 8.90 -16.46 -33.33
C ASP A 823 8.98 -14.94 -33.53
N GLY A 824 8.86 -14.18 -32.43
CA GLY A 824 9.02 -12.74 -32.43
C GLY A 824 7.79 -11.91 -32.00
N VAL A 825 8.00 -10.59 -31.89
CA VAL A 825 7.02 -9.63 -31.38
C VAL A 825 5.77 -9.53 -32.27
N ASP A 826 5.93 -9.70 -33.56
CA ASP A 826 4.87 -9.56 -34.58
C ASP A 826 4.62 -10.85 -35.39
N ALA A 827 5.18 -11.99 -34.96
CA ALA A 827 4.99 -13.21 -35.68
C ALA A 827 3.53 -13.70 -35.56
N PRO A 828 2.84 -14.03 -36.63
CA PRO A 828 1.49 -14.55 -36.58
C PRO A 828 1.46 -15.87 -35.84
N ILE A 829 0.44 -16.06 -35.00
CA ILE A 829 0.20 -17.34 -34.33
C ILE A 829 -0.04 -18.38 -35.40
N SER A 830 0.81 -19.41 -35.43
CA SER A 830 0.60 -20.57 -36.35
C SER A 830 -0.64 -21.33 -35.87
N SER A 831 -1.37 -21.90 -36.83
CA SER A 831 -2.43 -22.87 -36.52
C SER A 831 -1.92 -24.30 -36.43
N ASP A 832 -0.63 -24.52 -36.65
CA ASP A 832 -0.03 -25.86 -36.62
C ASP A 832 -0.03 -26.43 -35.21
N GLU A 833 -0.46 -27.67 -35.08
CA GLU A 833 -0.59 -28.38 -33.81
C GLU A 833 0.60 -29.34 -33.61
N THR A 834 1.01 -29.48 -32.38
CA THR A 834 2.03 -30.44 -31.94
C THR A 834 1.70 -31.08 -30.59
N THR A 835 2.03 -32.34 -30.46
CA THR A 835 1.97 -33.02 -29.15
C THR A 835 3.25 -32.82 -28.31
N SER A 836 4.29 -32.20 -28.90
CA SER A 836 5.55 -31.90 -28.22
C SER A 836 5.55 -30.50 -27.65
N TRP A 837 5.50 -30.36 -26.34
CA TRP A 837 5.61 -29.07 -25.67
C TRP A 837 6.91 -28.32 -26.03
N SER A 838 8.02 -29.03 -26.22
CA SER A 838 9.30 -28.39 -26.57
C SER A 838 9.35 -27.87 -28.01
N ALA A 839 8.50 -28.42 -28.92
CA ALA A 839 8.36 -27.92 -30.28
C ALA A 839 7.42 -26.71 -30.39
N ALA A 840 6.57 -26.51 -29.39
CA ALA A 840 5.72 -25.31 -29.33
C ALA A 840 6.57 -24.10 -28.95
N GLN A 841 6.42 -23.01 -29.70
CA GLN A 841 7.13 -21.75 -29.43
C GLN A 841 6.38 -20.90 -28.41
N GLN A 842 7.13 -20.04 -27.71
CA GLN A 842 6.57 -19.07 -26.80
C GLN A 842 6.04 -17.86 -27.59
N THR A 843 4.96 -17.27 -27.10
CA THR A 843 4.36 -16.05 -27.69
C THR A 843 3.89 -15.11 -26.59
N PHE A 844 3.72 -13.82 -26.93
CA PHE A 844 3.16 -12.83 -26.01
C PHE A 844 1.64 -13.01 -25.87
N LEU A 845 1.15 -13.06 -24.66
CA LEU A 845 -0.24 -13.40 -24.32
C LEU A 845 -0.96 -12.31 -23.54
N GLY A 846 -0.31 -11.18 -23.36
CA GLY A 846 -0.87 -10.00 -22.74
C GLY A 846 -0.13 -9.56 -21.48
N PRO A 847 -0.39 -8.30 -21.06
CA PRO A 847 0.33 -7.69 -19.97
C PRO A 847 -0.11 -8.23 -18.60
N ARG A 848 0.81 -8.25 -17.65
CA ARG A 848 0.51 -8.43 -16.23
C ARG A 848 0.07 -7.13 -15.55
N ILE A 849 0.41 -5.99 -16.15
CA ILE A 849 0.06 -4.66 -15.65
C ILE A 849 -1.33 -4.30 -16.18
N PRO A 850 -2.31 -4.01 -15.32
CA PRO A 850 -3.62 -3.57 -15.78
C PRO A 850 -3.54 -2.31 -16.64
N THR A 851 -4.30 -2.33 -17.73
CA THR A 851 -4.42 -1.17 -18.61
C THR A 851 -5.52 -0.21 -18.17
N THR A 852 -6.44 -0.65 -17.31
CA THR A 852 -7.55 0.17 -16.83
C THR A 852 -7.80 -0.10 -15.35
N VAL A 853 -7.85 0.98 -14.56
CA VAL A 853 -8.21 0.96 -13.14
C VAL A 853 -9.22 2.07 -12.90
N GLY A 854 -10.26 1.80 -12.12
CA GLY A 854 -11.25 2.81 -11.81
C GLY A 854 -12.10 2.45 -10.61
N ALA A 855 -12.95 3.39 -10.22
CA ALA A 855 -13.94 3.19 -9.19
C ALA A 855 -15.21 3.99 -9.48
N ILE A 856 -16.31 3.52 -8.93
CA ILE A 856 -17.58 4.25 -8.85
C ILE A 856 -18.14 4.05 -7.46
N GLY A 857 -18.62 5.15 -6.86
CA GLY A 857 -19.24 5.11 -5.56
C GLY A 857 -20.47 5.99 -5.47
N THR A 858 -21.25 5.76 -4.43
CA THR A 858 -22.43 6.55 -4.10
C THR A 858 -22.39 6.94 -2.64
N ARG A 859 -22.79 8.16 -2.33
CA ARG A 859 -22.95 8.66 -0.97
C ARG A 859 -24.38 9.16 -0.78
N PHE A 860 -25.01 8.65 0.24
CA PHE A 860 -26.35 9.05 0.64
C PHE A 860 -26.31 9.62 2.05
N LYS A 861 -26.92 10.78 2.27
CA LYS A 861 -27.05 11.41 3.59
C LYS A 861 -28.51 11.78 3.86
N TYR A 862 -28.99 11.49 5.06
CA TYR A 862 -30.30 11.90 5.54
C TYR A 862 -30.35 11.94 7.07
N LYS A 863 -30.50 13.13 7.68
CA LYS A 863 -30.68 13.33 9.13
C LYS A 863 -29.72 12.51 10.00
N GLY A 864 -28.45 12.69 9.88
CA GLY A 864 -27.45 11.94 10.65
C GLY A 864 -27.14 10.52 10.14
N LEU A 865 -28.01 9.93 9.30
CA LEU A 865 -27.69 8.69 8.59
C LEU A 865 -26.86 8.98 7.35
N SER A 866 -25.73 8.30 7.20
CA SER A 866 -24.95 8.29 5.95
C SER A 866 -24.68 6.88 5.47
N VAL A 867 -24.73 6.67 4.17
CA VAL A 867 -24.41 5.40 3.50
C VAL A 867 -23.43 5.69 2.38
N ASP A 868 -22.25 5.09 2.42
CA ASP A 868 -21.23 5.17 1.36
C ASP A 868 -20.96 3.77 0.80
N ALA A 869 -20.99 3.63 -0.52
CA ALA A 869 -20.66 2.38 -1.20
C ALA A 869 -19.67 2.66 -2.33
N ASN A 870 -18.53 1.97 -2.33
CA ASN A 870 -17.44 2.17 -3.29
C ASN A 870 -17.09 0.86 -4.00
N PHE A 871 -17.25 0.83 -5.32
CA PHE A 871 -16.88 -0.27 -6.19
C PHE A 871 -15.60 0.07 -6.95
N THR A 872 -14.66 -0.86 -6.96
CA THR A 872 -13.42 -0.74 -7.75
C THR A 872 -13.43 -1.71 -8.92
N TYR A 873 -12.91 -1.27 -10.06
CA TYR A 873 -12.67 -2.06 -11.26
C TYR A 873 -11.17 -2.08 -11.57
N VAL A 874 -10.65 -3.25 -11.89
CA VAL A 874 -9.29 -3.45 -12.40
C VAL A 874 -9.40 -4.39 -13.61
N GLY A 875 -8.79 -4.02 -14.72
CA GLY A 875 -8.91 -4.84 -15.94
C GLY A 875 -7.84 -4.59 -17.01
N GLY A 876 -7.93 -5.39 -18.05
CA GLY A 876 -7.00 -5.36 -19.19
C GLY A 876 -5.65 -5.99 -18.87
N HIS A 877 -5.61 -6.98 -17.99
CA HIS A 877 -4.38 -7.70 -17.63
C HIS A 877 -4.64 -9.20 -17.51
N LYS A 878 -3.54 -9.96 -17.44
CA LYS A 878 -3.56 -11.41 -17.24
C LYS A 878 -3.03 -11.78 -15.86
N ILE A 879 -3.52 -12.93 -15.34
CA ILE A 879 -3.08 -13.54 -14.10
C ILE A 879 -2.71 -14.99 -14.37
N TYR A 880 -1.54 -15.42 -13.86
CA TYR A 880 -1.06 -16.78 -14.00
C TYR A 880 -1.19 -17.57 -12.67
N GLU A 881 -1.86 -18.71 -12.73
CA GLU A 881 -2.00 -19.62 -11.58
C GLU A 881 -0.77 -20.55 -11.51
N GLN A 882 0.25 -20.14 -10.76
CA GLN A 882 1.59 -20.75 -10.77
C GLN A 882 1.60 -22.25 -10.42
N TRP A 883 0.75 -22.66 -9.50
CA TRP A 883 0.75 -24.04 -8.98
C TRP A 883 -0.32 -24.92 -9.60
N ALA A 884 -1.13 -24.42 -10.53
CA ALA A 884 -2.22 -25.15 -11.17
C ALA A 884 -1.76 -26.49 -11.79
N GLY A 885 -0.58 -26.53 -12.42
CA GLY A 885 -0.03 -27.75 -13.01
C GLY A 885 0.22 -28.89 -12.01
N TYR A 886 0.19 -28.62 -10.71
CA TYR A 886 0.36 -29.64 -9.66
C TYR A 886 -0.95 -30.23 -9.16
N TYR A 887 -2.06 -29.52 -9.20
CA TYR A 887 -3.37 -29.99 -8.74
C TYR A 887 -4.43 -30.08 -9.85
N LEU A 888 -4.14 -29.56 -11.06
CA LEU A 888 -4.94 -29.74 -12.28
C LEU A 888 -4.26 -30.69 -13.30
N HIS A 889 -3.41 -31.58 -12.82
CA HIS A 889 -2.75 -32.58 -13.66
C HIS A 889 -3.69 -33.75 -13.99
N SER A 890 -3.60 -34.27 -15.20
CA SER A 890 -4.33 -35.46 -15.61
C SER A 890 -3.51 -36.73 -15.39
N GLY A 891 -3.24 -37.06 -14.10
CA GLY A 891 -2.61 -38.31 -13.68
C GLY A 891 -1.08 -38.33 -13.68
N LEU A 892 -0.39 -37.19 -13.48
CA LEU A 892 1.06 -37.16 -13.32
C LEU A 892 1.50 -37.86 -12.03
N LEU A 893 2.28 -38.92 -12.13
CA LEU A 893 2.67 -39.80 -11.00
C LEU A 893 3.40 -39.05 -9.88
N SER A 894 4.28 -38.11 -10.24
CA SER A 894 5.05 -37.31 -9.28
C SER A 894 4.18 -36.38 -8.42
N THR A 895 2.94 -36.11 -8.87
CA THR A 895 1.99 -35.25 -8.19
C THR A 895 0.74 -35.97 -7.69
N MET A 896 0.61 -37.29 -7.96
CA MET A 896 -0.50 -38.10 -7.44
C MET A 896 -0.52 -38.22 -5.90
N TYR A 897 0.57 -37.81 -5.25
CA TYR A 897 0.64 -37.72 -3.78
C TYR A 897 -0.16 -36.51 -3.26
N TYR A 898 -0.47 -35.54 -4.14
CA TYR A 898 -1.23 -34.36 -3.79
C TYR A 898 -2.72 -34.56 -4.12
N ASN A 899 -3.57 -33.73 -3.53
CA ASN A 899 -4.96 -33.69 -3.94
C ASN A 899 -5.08 -33.04 -5.32
N GLY A 900 -6.15 -33.35 -6.05
CA GLY A 900 -6.56 -32.65 -7.24
C GLY A 900 -7.78 -31.77 -6.96
N MET A 901 -8.16 -30.94 -7.94
CA MET A 901 -9.33 -30.09 -7.86
C MET A 901 -10.51 -30.72 -8.62
N SER A 902 -11.74 -30.36 -8.20
CA SER A 902 -12.98 -30.88 -8.81
C SER A 902 -13.09 -30.56 -10.31
N ASP A 903 -12.38 -29.57 -10.80
CA ASP A 903 -12.24 -29.26 -12.25
C ASP A 903 -11.80 -30.48 -13.08
N LEU A 904 -11.01 -31.38 -12.50
CA LEU A 904 -10.55 -32.61 -13.16
C LEU A 904 -11.72 -33.58 -13.47
N MET A 905 -12.88 -33.38 -12.88
CA MET A 905 -14.05 -34.19 -13.18
C MET A 905 -14.59 -33.88 -14.59
N ASN A 906 -14.26 -32.72 -15.18
CA ASN A 906 -14.62 -32.31 -16.54
C ASN A 906 -13.68 -32.88 -17.60
N ARG A 907 -12.83 -33.86 -17.25
CA ARG A 907 -11.86 -34.47 -18.15
C ARG A 907 -12.48 -35.17 -19.34
N TRP A 908 -11.72 -35.30 -20.43
CA TRP A 908 -12.05 -36.14 -21.56
C TRP A 908 -12.19 -37.62 -21.11
N GLN A 909 -13.28 -38.28 -21.50
CA GLN A 909 -13.61 -39.66 -21.12
C GLN A 909 -13.81 -40.56 -22.33
N GLN A 910 -14.29 -40.03 -23.48
CA GLN A 910 -14.59 -40.80 -24.66
C GLN A 910 -14.42 -39.96 -25.93
N PRO A 911 -14.19 -40.59 -27.08
CA PRO A 911 -14.12 -39.90 -28.36
C PRO A 911 -15.36 -39.03 -28.65
N GLY A 912 -15.11 -37.79 -29.03
CA GLY A 912 -16.11 -36.77 -29.25
C GLY A 912 -16.30 -35.78 -28.07
N ASP A 913 -15.74 -36.05 -26.90
CA ASP A 913 -15.78 -35.10 -25.78
C ASP A 913 -14.96 -33.84 -26.07
N ILE A 914 -15.59 -32.68 -25.85
CA ILE A 914 -14.94 -31.36 -25.98
C ILE A 914 -14.70 -30.80 -24.57
N THR A 915 -13.45 -30.71 -24.20
CA THR A 915 -13.00 -30.23 -22.88
C THR A 915 -11.56 -29.71 -22.97
N ASP A 916 -11.17 -28.88 -22.00
CA ASP A 916 -9.80 -28.39 -21.81
C ASP A 916 -9.00 -29.24 -20.81
N VAL A 917 -9.63 -30.29 -20.21
CA VAL A 917 -9.00 -31.19 -19.28
C VAL A 917 -8.67 -32.52 -19.96
N PRO A 918 -7.37 -32.85 -20.12
CA PRO A 918 -6.97 -34.11 -20.79
C PRO A 918 -7.47 -35.36 -20.05
N ARG A 919 -7.50 -36.48 -20.78
CA ARG A 919 -7.81 -37.76 -20.18
C ARG A 919 -6.84 -38.13 -19.06
N MET A 920 -7.29 -38.89 -18.08
CA MET A 920 -6.44 -39.35 -16.99
C MET A 920 -5.37 -40.34 -17.51
N ARG A 921 -4.11 -40.13 -17.11
CA ARG A 921 -2.93 -40.88 -17.56
C ARG A 921 -2.12 -41.39 -16.39
N TRP A 922 -1.54 -42.56 -16.54
CA TRP A 922 -0.52 -43.11 -15.61
C TRP A 922 0.87 -42.76 -16.16
N THR A 923 1.36 -41.57 -15.93
CA THR A 923 2.55 -41.03 -16.61
C THR A 923 3.50 -40.26 -15.71
N THR A 924 4.77 -40.20 -16.04
CA THR A 924 5.76 -39.29 -15.47
C THR A 924 5.96 -38.03 -16.30
N SER A 925 5.32 -37.96 -17.47
CA SER A 925 5.47 -36.85 -18.41
C SER A 925 4.48 -35.74 -18.09
N ARG A 926 4.99 -34.58 -17.70
CA ARG A 926 4.18 -33.36 -17.51
C ARG A 926 3.47 -32.94 -18.78
N THR A 927 4.11 -33.07 -19.94
CA THR A 927 3.51 -32.75 -21.24
C THR A 927 2.28 -33.62 -21.49
N THR A 928 2.40 -34.93 -21.28
CA THR A 928 1.31 -35.90 -21.50
C THR A 928 0.18 -35.70 -20.49
N ALA A 929 0.46 -35.30 -19.27
CA ALA A 929 -0.52 -35.01 -18.26
C ALA A 929 -1.14 -33.60 -18.39
N GLY A 930 -0.77 -32.83 -19.43
CA GLY A 930 -1.26 -31.46 -19.61
C GLY A 930 -0.93 -30.49 -18.45
N SER A 931 0.08 -30.79 -17.66
CA SER A 931 0.46 -30.06 -16.45
C SER A 931 1.69 -29.14 -16.62
N TYR A 932 2.14 -28.96 -17.86
CA TYR A 932 3.28 -28.10 -18.15
C TYR A 932 2.88 -26.62 -18.21
N HIS A 933 3.86 -25.73 -18.03
CA HIS A 933 3.65 -24.30 -18.05
C HIS A 933 3.23 -23.81 -19.45
N THR A 934 1.97 -23.42 -19.56
CA THR A 934 1.34 -22.89 -20.76
C THR A 934 0.27 -21.87 -20.36
N ASP A 935 -0.39 -21.27 -21.33
CA ASP A 935 -1.53 -20.36 -21.12
C ASP A 935 -2.81 -21.08 -20.64
N ARG A 936 -2.82 -22.41 -20.55
CA ARG A 936 -3.93 -23.15 -19.90
C ARG A 936 -4.24 -22.63 -18.48
N PHE A 937 -3.25 -22.08 -17.80
CA PHE A 937 -3.33 -21.55 -16.44
C PHE A 937 -3.19 -20.02 -16.39
N LEU A 938 -3.38 -19.37 -17.54
CA LEU A 938 -3.36 -17.93 -17.70
C LEU A 938 -4.78 -17.43 -17.92
N TYR A 939 -5.27 -16.60 -17.01
CA TYR A 939 -6.64 -16.10 -17.00
C TYR A 939 -6.69 -14.61 -17.27
N ASP A 940 -7.84 -14.11 -17.73
CA ASP A 940 -8.16 -12.69 -17.65
C ASP A 940 -8.30 -12.28 -16.19
N GLY A 941 -7.57 -11.21 -15.81
CA GLY A 941 -7.53 -10.72 -14.43
C GLY A 941 -8.59 -9.65 -14.11
N ASP A 942 -9.58 -9.46 -15.00
CA ASP A 942 -10.58 -8.40 -14.84
C ASP A 942 -11.54 -8.71 -13.69
N PHE A 943 -11.72 -7.74 -12.80
CA PHE A 943 -12.66 -7.88 -11.68
C PHE A 943 -13.30 -6.57 -11.25
N VAL A 944 -14.47 -6.68 -10.62
CA VAL A 944 -15.15 -5.61 -9.87
C VAL A 944 -15.29 -6.06 -8.42
N ARG A 945 -14.98 -5.19 -7.48
CA ARG A 945 -15.09 -5.49 -6.04
C ARG A 945 -15.80 -4.36 -5.31
N LEU A 946 -16.82 -4.69 -4.50
CA LEU A 946 -17.38 -3.76 -3.53
C LEU A 946 -16.36 -3.60 -2.40
N ARG A 947 -15.55 -2.54 -2.54
CA ARG A 947 -14.39 -2.28 -1.69
C ARG A 947 -14.80 -1.85 -0.30
N ASP A 948 -15.74 -0.90 -0.23
CA ASP A 948 -16.27 -0.36 1.02
C ASP A 948 -17.79 -0.20 0.93
N LEU A 949 -18.46 -0.62 1.99
CA LEU A 949 -19.86 -0.30 2.26
C LEU A 949 -19.95 0.17 3.71
N THR A 950 -20.19 1.46 3.93
CA THR A 950 -20.30 2.04 5.27
C THR A 950 -21.69 2.57 5.49
N VAL A 951 -22.32 2.18 6.60
CA VAL A 951 -23.57 2.78 7.11
C VAL A 951 -23.24 3.40 8.46
N ASN A 952 -23.32 4.71 8.55
CA ASN A 952 -23.00 5.46 9.77
C ASN A 952 -24.22 6.25 10.23
N TYR A 953 -24.42 6.33 11.55
CA TYR A 953 -25.45 7.16 12.16
C TYR A 953 -24.85 8.04 13.24
N ASN A 954 -24.91 9.34 13.01
CA ASN A 954 -24.56 10.37 14.00
C ASN A 954 -25.81 10.72 14.81
N PHE A 955 -25.74 10.53 16.11
CA PHE A 955 -26.84 10.89 17.01
C PHE A 955 -26.98 12.39 17.11
N PRO A 956 -28.21 12.95 17.07
CA PRO A 956 -28.42 14.38 17.22
C PRO A 956 -28.04 14.84 18.62
N SER A 957 -27.50 16.06 18.72
CA SER A 957 -27.05 16.69 19.98
C SER A 957 -28.12 16.67 21.05
N SER A 958 -29.37 16.91 20.70
CA SER A 958 -30.51 16.88 21.63
C SER A 958 -30.70 15.57 22.42
N LEU A 959 -30.10 14.47 21.98
CA LEU A 959 -30.15 13.17 22.66
C LEU A 959 -28.88 12.90 23.50
N ILE A 960 -27.75 13.49 23.12
CA ILE A 960 -26.44 13.14 23.70
C ILE A 960 -25.94 14.19 24.71
N ASP A 961 -26.42 15.43 24.64
CA ASP A 961 -26.06 16.50 25.59
C ASP A 961 -26.47 16.17 27.02
N GLU A 962 -27.61 15.47 27.22
CA GLU A 962 -28.07 15.04 28.54
C GLU A 962 -27.11 14.08 29.24
N ILE A 963 -26.30 13.33 28.47
CA ILE A 963 -25.31 12.38 28.96
C ILE A 963 -23.87 12.93 28.92
N GLY A 964 -23.70 14.21 28.54
CA GLY A 964 -22.44 14.93 28.56
C GLY A 964 -21.50 14.55 27.43
N LEU A 965 -22.05 14.08 26.30
CA LEU A 965 -21.27 13.78 25.07
C LEU A 965 -21.42 14.92 24.07
N ASP A 966 -20.29 15.30 23.47
CA ASP A 966 -20.24 16.24 22.38
C ASP A 966 -20.56 15.56 21.02
N ARG A 967 -20.15 14.29 20.82
CA ARG A 967 -20.46 13.50 19.62
C ARG A 967 -20.62 12.02 19.98
N LEU A 968 -21.62 11.40 19.35
CA LEU A 968 -21.83 9.95 19.37
C LEU A 968 -22.13 9.50 17.95
N SER A 969 -21.31 8.59 17.39
CA SER A 969 -21.61 7.91 16.14
C SER A 969 -21.45 6.41 16.25
N VAL A 970 -22.33 5.68 15.56
CA VAL A 970 -22.29 4.22 15.43
C VAL A 970 -22.26 3.87 13.95
N TYR A 971 -21.39 2.96 13.56
CA TYR A 971 -21.32 2.55 12.17
C TYR A 971 -21.19 1.03 12.00
N VAL A 972 -21.68 0.57 10.85
CA VAL A 972 -21.43 -0.77 10.32
C VAL A 972 -20.63 -0.61 9.05
N LYS A 973 -19.55 -1.37 8.90
CA LYS A 973 -18.73 -1.35 7.71
C LYS A 973 -18.51 -2.76 7.17
N GLY A 974 -18.71 -2.90 5.86
CA GLY A 974 -18.34 -4.07 5.07
C GLY A 974 -17.19 -3.73 4.13
N THR A 975 -16.17 -4.58 4.09
CA THR A 975 -15.01 -4.41 3.18
C THR A 975 -14.82 -5.68 2.36
N ASN A 976 -14.65 -5.53 1.04
CA ASN A 976 -14.48 -6.63 0.07
C ASN A 976 -15.63 -7.66 0.12
N VAL A 977 -16.84 -7.22 0.44
CA VAL A 977 -17.97 -8.12 0.73
C VAL A 977 -18.58 -8.77 -0.51
N TRP A 978 -18.25 -8.25 -1.69
CA TRP A 978 -18.67 -8.83 -2.96
C TRP A 978 -17.58 -8.63 -4.01
N THR A 979 -17.34 -9.66 -4.82
CA THR A 979 -16.39 -9.66 -5.93
C THR A 979 -17.03 -10.34 -7.14
N TRP A 980 -16.94 -9.69 -8.28
CA TRP A 980 -17.19 -10.27 -9.59
C TRP A 980 -15.87 -10.38 -10.33
N THR A 981 -15.66 -11.50 -11.01
CA THR A 981 -14.50 -11.74 -11.86
C THR A 981 -14.95 -12.13 -13.27
N LYS A 982 -14.15 -11.77 -14.27
CA LYS A 982 -14.38 -12.23 -15.64
C LYS A 982 -14.14 -13.74 -15.71
N ASP A 983 -14.99 -14.43 -16.46
CA ASP A 983 -14.90 -15.87 -16.72
C ASP A 983 -14.85 -16.73 -15.44
N ASP A 984 -15.50 -16.26 -14.36
CA ASP A 984 -15.56 -16.95 -13.07
C ASP A 984 -14.17 -17.38 -12.56
N LEU A 985 -13.21 -16.46 -12.59
CA LEU A 985 -11.82 -16.71 -12.17
C LEU A 985 -11.76 -17.48 -10.84
N PRO A 986 -11.16 -18.67 -10.82
CA PRO A 986 -11.23 -19.57 -9.64
C PRO A 986 -10.20 -19.28 -8.56
N ILE A 987 -9.51 -18.15 -8.64
CA ILE A 987 -8.46 -17.72 -7.70
C ILE A 987 -8.68 -16.27 -7.28
N GLU A 988 -7.98 -15.81 -6.26
CA GLU A 988 -7.99 -14.41 -5.86
C GLU A 988 -7.45 -13.50 -6.97
N PRO A 989 -8.23 -12.49 -7.44
CA PRO A 989 -7.78 -11.61 -8.53
C PRO A 989 -6.72 -10.58 -8.10
N GLU A 990 -6.60 -10.26 -6.82
CA GLU A 990 -5.55 -9.36 -6.32
C GLU A 990 -4.25 -10.11 -6.06
N VAL A 991 -3.47 -10.31 -7.11
CA VAL A 991 -2.17 -10.99 -7.07
C VAL A 991 -1.01 -10.01 -6.99
N SER A 992 0.20 -10.52 -6.77
CA SER A 992 1.42 -9.71 -6.76
C SER A 992 1.58 -8.88 -8.04
N ILE A 993 1.67 -7.56 -7.92
CA ILE A 993 1.89 -6.65 -9.04
C ILE A 993 3.21 -6.99 -9.76
N SER A 994 4.24 -7.39 -9.02
CA SER A 994 5.57 -7.63 -9.58
C SER A 994 5.68 -8.91 -10.41
N SER A 995 4.81 -9.90 -10.17
CA SER A 995 4.86 -11.19 -10.90
C SER A 995 3.62 -11.44 -11.76
N GLY A 996 2.47 -10.85 -11.44
CA GLY A 996 1.18 -11.19 -12.06
C GLY A 996 0.73 -12.62 -11.75
N GLN A 997 1.28 -13.24 -10.71
CA GLN A 997 1.07 -14.65 -10.40
C GLN A 997 0.35 -14.81 -9.07
N TRP A 998 -0.62 -15.74 -9.05
CA TRP A 998 -1.14 -16.28 -7.81
C TRP A 998 -0.23 -17.41 -7.31
N ASN A 999 0.36 -17.20 -6.14
CA ASN A 999 1.40 -18.06 -5.59
C ASN A 999 1.06 -18.54 -4.18
N LEU A 1000 -0.17 -18.99 -3.94
CA LEU A 1000 -0.62 -19.56 -2.65
C LEU A 1000 -0.38 -18.59 -1.45
N TRP A 1001 -0.54 -17.30 -1.69
CA TRP A 1001 -0.63 -16.29 -0.63
C TRP A 1001 -2.00 -16.38 0.06
N ASN A 1002 -2.09 -15.94 1.30
CA ASN A 1002 -3.36 -15.77 1.95
C ASN A 1002 -4.23 -14.81 1.14
N PRO A 1003 -5.44 -15.21 0.72
CA PRO A 1003 -6.31 -14.33 -0.05
C PRO A 1003 -6.80 -13.16 0.79
N VAL A 1004 -7.19 -12.08 0.11
CA VAL A 1004 -7.72 -10.88 0.75
C VAL A 1004 -9.04 -11.22 1.47
N PRO A 1005 -9.20 -10.83 2.75
CA PRO A 1005 -10.41 -11.12 3.49
C PRO A 1005 -11.58 -10.20 3.10
N LYS A 1006 -12.80 -10.72 3.19
CA LYS A 1006 -14.01 -9.91 3.40
C LYS A 1006 -14.17 -9.66 4.90
N THR A 1007 -14.48 -8.41 5.25
CA THR A 1007 -14.57 -7.99 6.65
C THR A 1007 -15.90 -7.32 6.91
N TRP A 1008 -16.52 -7.63 8.04
CA TRP A 1008 -17.60 -6.85 8.62
C TRP A 1008 -17.15 -6.29 9.97
N ALA A 1009 -17.44 -5.03 10.23
CA ALA A 1009 -17.10 -4.40 11.50
C ALA A 1009 -18.23 -3.50 12.01
N LEU A 1010 -18.34 -3.45 13.34
CA LEU A 1010 -19.16 -2.50 14.09
C LEU A 1010 -18.22 -1.53 14.79
N GLY A 1011 -18.53 -0.25 14.75
CA GLY A 1011 -17.72 0.76 15.40
C GLY A 1011 -18.54 1.81 16.13
N LEU A 1012 -17.90 2.42 17.12
CA LEU A 1012 -18.45 3.46 17.98
C LEU A 1012 -17.40 4.56 18.13
N ASN A 1013 -17.79 5.82 17.88
CA ASN A 1013 -16.97 6.99 18.16
C ASN A 1013 -17.68 7.91 19.15
N LEU A 1014 -16.96 8.33 20.18
CA LEU A 1014 -17.42 9.22 21.26
C LEU A 1014 -16.50 10.42 21.34
N THR A 1015 -17.08 11.62 21.53
CA THR A 1015 -16.33 12.84 21.90
C THR A 1015 -16.99 13.47 23.11
N PHE A 1016 -16.20 13.93 24.10
CA PHE A 1016 -16.68 14.60 25.33
C PHE A 1016 -15.65 15.57 25.92
#